data_5195713e2e90c8823de673b4ab7e0e79
#
_entry.id   5195713e2e90c8823de673b4ab7e0e79
#
_cell.length_a   1.000
_cell.length_b   1.000
_cell.length_c   1.000
_cell.angle_alpha   90.00
_cell.angle_beta   90.00
_cell.angle_gamma   90.00
#
_symmetry.space_group_name_H-M   'P 1'
#
loop_
_entity.id
_entity.type
_entity.pdbx_description
1 polymer ?
#
loop_
_entity_poly.entity_id
_entity_poly.type
_entity_poly.pdbx_seq_one_letter_code
_entity_poly.pdbx_strand_id
1 'polypeptide(L)'
;MQPVPNLFSYPRYWAECYGTAPFLPMSRKEMDKLGWDSCDVILVTGDAYVDHPSFGMAVIGRMLEAQGFRVGIIAQPDWSSKDDFMRLGKPNLFFGVTAGNMDSMINRYTSDKKLRHDDAYTPGDVGGKRPDRATLVYTQRCKEAFKEVPVVIGGIEASLRRIAHYDYWSETIRRSILLDAKADILIYGNAERPLVEVAHRIAAGESIDTMQDIRGTAVIRKEPLPGWKGVDSSKLDQIGRIDPIMNPYMEGAPCSDDATDAAPAAQEAQPVLVQPAKPKPWEKTYVKLPAFERVKEDKVLYAHASRILHHETNPGCARALSQAHGDRIVWVNPPAFPLETEEMDGVFGLPYQRVPHPAYGKEKIPAFDMIKTSVNIMRGCFGGCSFCSITEHEGRIIQSRSEESILKEIEDIRDKVPGFTGVISDLGGPTANMYKLRCKSPKAEQTCRRASCVWPTICPHMDTDHSPTINLYRKARDLKGIKKILIASGVRYDIAVEDPRYIKELAKYHVGGYLKIAPEHTEEGPLSKMMKPGMGSYYQFKELFDKYSKEAGKQQYLIPYFISAHPGTTDEDMINLALWVKENRFKLDQVQNFYPSPLANATTMYYTEKNPLNKVSRTGGDVFVAKGERRRRLHKALLRYHDPAGWPMIREALLAMGKGHLIGNGPGCLVPAEGRNERRNERAATGKGLKPALTRHSNISHQRGNGAGNKPTGGKPVGSQLQKGAGNGKPAAQGEGKSAGQNAGKSKPAGKPAHKGKTPTRAGSAKPGAKPATQGGKPAAKGNGTKRPAR
;
A
#
# COMPACT_ATOMS: atom_id res chain seq x y z
N MET A 1 -1.56 10.91 -30.71
CA MET A 1 -1.68 9.62 -30.03
C MET A 1 -2.76 8.85 -30.78
N GLN A 2 -2.55 7.59 -31.10
CA GLN A 2 -3.68 6.73 -31.42
C GLN A 2 -4.65 6.76 -30.21
N PRO A 3 -5.95 6.89 -30.42
CA PRO A 3 -6.89 6.86 -29.32
C PRO A 3 -6.71 5.54 -28.57
N VAL A 4 -6.58 5.63 -27.25
CA VAL A 4 -6.52 4.44 -26.39
C VAL A 4 -7.89 3.78 -26.46
N PRO A 5 -8.00 2.49 -26.79
CA PRO A 5 -9.30 1.81 -26.81
C PRO A 5 -10.00 1.95 -25.46
N ASN A 6 -11.30 2.23 -25.48
CA ASN A 6 -12.10 2.20 -24.25
C ASN A 6 -12.07 0.78 -23.68
N LEU A 7 -11.99 0.66 -22.37
CA LEU A 7 -11.86 -0.60 -21.64
C LEU A 7 -12.99 -1.60 -21.97
N PHE A 8 -14.19 -1.10 -22.28
CA PHE A 8 -15.37 -1.89 -22.60
C PHE A 8 -15.68 -1.97 -24.11
N SER A 9 -14.76 -1.50 -24.97
CA SER A 9 -14.94 -1.55 -26.44
C SER A 9 -14.41 -2.84 -27.09
N TYR A 10 -13.75 -3.69 -26.33
CA TYR A 10 -13.25 -4.98 -26.82
C TYR A 10 -14.43 -5.92 -27.17
N PRO A 11 -14.34 -6.69 -28.27
CA PRO A 11 -15.31 -7.75 -28.57
C PRO A 11 -15.33 -8.74 -27.41
N ARG A 12 -16.50 -9.07 -26.90
CA ARG A 12 -16.61 -10.03 -25.82
C ARG A 12 -16.15 -11.42 -26.26
N TYR A 13 -15.46 -12.10 -25.36
CA TYR A 13 -14.99 -13.46 -25.60
C TYR A 13 -16.18 -14.42 -25.68
N TRP A 14 -16.04 -15.48 -26.44
CA TRP A 14 -17.13 -16.43 -26.75
C TRP A 14 -17.80 -17.03 -25.50
N ALA A 15 -17.07 -17.14 -24.40
CA ALA A 15 -17.58 -17.71 -23.15
C ALA A 15 -18.58 -16.79 -22.42
N GLU A 16 -18.89 -15.60 -22.92
CA GLU A 16 -20.00 -14.75 -22.45
C GLU A 16 -21.33 -15.50 -22.41
N CYS A 17 -21.50 -16.53 -23.24
CA CYS A 17 -22.72 -17.37 -23.25
C CYS A 17 -23.03 -18.04 -21.91
N TYR A 18 -22.05 -18.19 -21.02
CA TYR A 18 -22.27 -18.74 -19.66
C TYR A 18 -22.87 -17.72 -18.69
N GLY A 19 -22.97 -16.45 -19.08
CA GLY A 19 -23.50 -15.37 -18.24
C GLY A 19 -22.57 -14.98 -17.10
N THR A 20 -23.11 -14.21 -16.14
CA THR A 20 -22.40 -13.71 -14.98
C THR A 20 -22.54 -14.66 -13.80
N ALA A 21 -21.44 -15.11 -13.22
CA ALA A 21 -21.44 -15.98 -12.05
C ALA A 21 -21.90 -15.19 -10.80
N PRO A 22 -22.73 -15.75 -9.91
CA PRO A 22 -23.08 -15.13 -8.62
C PRO A 22 -21.84 -14.78 -7.80
N PHE A 23 -20.89 -15.69 -7.72
CA PHE A 23 -19.51 -15.51 -7.27
C PHE A 23 -18.57 -16.19 -8.25
N LEU A 24 -17.38 -15.63 -8.42
CA LEU A 24 -16.34 -16.32 -9.17
C LEU A 24 -15.95 -17.61 -8.44
N PRO A 25 -15.93 -18.77 -9.11
CA PRO A 25 -15.78 -20.06 -8.45
C PRO A 25 -14.40 -20.23 -7.82
N MET A 26 -14.37 -20.77 -6.61
CA MET A 26 -13.19 -21.16 -5.85
C MET A 26 -12.98 -22.69 -5.79
N SER A 27 -13.93 -23.46 -6.31
CA SER A 27 -13.91 -24.93 -6.30
C SER A 27 -14.48 -25.54 -7.57
N ARG A 28 -14.09 -26.77 -7.87
CA ARG A 28 -14.62 -27.54 -9.00
C ARG A 28 -16.14 -27.67 -8.93
N LYS A 29 -16.69 -27.92 -7.72
CA LYS A 29 -18.14 -28.04 -7.51
C LYS A 29 -18.91 -26.76 -7.88
N GLU A 30 -18.30 -25.60 -7.71
CA GLU A 30 -18.91 -24.33 -8.11
C GLU A 30 -18.83 -24.15 -9.63
N MET A 31 -17.72 -24.55 -10.27
CA MET A 31 -17.62 -24.59 -11.72
C MET A 31 -18.69 -25.53 -12.33
N ASP A 32 -18.87 -26.72 -11.76
CA ASP A 32 -19.87 -27.71 -12.22
C ASP A 32 -21.30 -27.12 -12.15
N LYS A 33 -21.62 -26.34 -11.11
CA LYS A 33 -22.92 -25.65 -10.97
C LYS A 33 -23.12 -24.55 -12.04
N LEU A 34 -22.02 -23.94 -12.51
CA LEU A 34 -22.03 -22.94 -13.57
C LEU A 34 -21.99 -23.58 -14.97
N GLY A 35 -21.90 -24.91 -15.07
CA GLY A 35 -21.74 -25.65 -16.31
C GLY A 35 -20.36 -25.46 -16.97
N TRP A 36 -19.33 -25.06 -16.18
CA TRP A 36 -17.98 -24.83 -16.68
C TRP A 36 -17.13 -26.09 -16.60
N ASP A 37 -16.60 -26.51 -17.71
CA ASP A 37 -15.60 -27.57 -17.83
C ASP A 37 -14.20 -27.11 -17.43
N SER A 38 -13.89 -25.84 -17.66
CA SER A 38 -12.60 -25.21 -17.43
C SER A 38 -12.76 -23.72 -17.14
N CYS A 39 -11.73 -23.09 -16.59
CA CYS A 39 -11.60 -21.64 -16.50
C CYS A 39 -10.72 -21.13 -17.65
N ASP A 40 -11.01 -19.97 -18.17
CA ASP A 40 -10.15 -19.30 -19.15
C ASP A 40 -8.98 -18.63 -18.41
N VAL A 41 -9.26 -17.99 -17.28
CA VAL A 41 -8.26 -17.37 -16.42
C VAL A 41 -8.45 -17.87 -14.99
N ILE A 42 -7.34 -18.19 -14.31
CA ILE A 42 -7.35 -18.48 -12.87
C ILE A 42 -6.52 -17.43 -12.14
N LEU A 43 -7.16 -16.74 -11.18
CA LEU A 43 -6.53 -15.73 -10.36
C LEU A 43 -6.08 -16.33 -9.02
N VAL A 44 -4.82 -16.13 -8.65
CA VAL A 44 -4.23 -16.61 -7.39
C VAL A 44 -3.91 -15.43 -6.49
N THR A 45 -4.39 -15.45 -5.25
CA THR A 45 -4.22 -14.34 -4.31
C THR A 45 -3.88 -14.81 -2.89
N GLY A 46 -3.12 -13.99 -2.17
CA GLY A 46 -2.84 -14.18 -0.75
C GLY A 46 -3.97 -13.72 0.19
N ASP A 47 -4.97 -13.00 -0.31
CA ASP A 47 -6.14 -12.56 0.45
C ASP A 47 -7.29 -13.56 0.33
N ALA A 48 -8.19 -13.58 1.31
CA ALA A 48 -9.49 -14.18 1.14
C ALA A 48 -10.27 -13.49 0.01
N TYR A 49 -11.06 -14.24 -0.74
CA TYR A 49 -11.90 -13.67 -1.78
C TYR A 49 -13.13 -12.97 -1.17
N VAL A 50 -13.14 -11.66 -1.30
CA VAL A 50 -14.28 -10.81 -0.98
C VAL A 50 -14.72 -10.16 -2.28
N ASP A 51 -15.95 -10.39 -2.70
CA ASP A 51 -16.50 -9.84 -3.94
C ASP A 51 -16.95 -8.39 -3.75
N HIS A 52 -15.97 -7.48 -3.66
CA HIS A 52 -16.18 -6.08 -3.31
C HIS A 52 -15.22 -5.18 -4.09
N PRO A 53 -15.63 -4.01 -4.60
CA PRO A 53 -14.81 -3.13 -5.43
C PRO A 53 -13.57 -2.54 -4.72
N SER A 54 -13.42 -2.72 -3.42
CA SER A 54 -12.19 -2.39 -2.68
C SER A 54 -11.19 -3.54 -2.59
N PHE A 55 -11.49 -4.71 -3.18
CA PHE A 55 -10.57 -5.85 -3.24
C PHE A 55 -10.10 -6.07 -4.67
N GLY A 56 -8.79 -5.96 -4.89
CA GLY A 56 -8.19 -6.02 -6.22
C GLY A 56 -8.55 -7.29 -7.00
N MET A 57 -8.68 -8.44 -6.33
CA MET A 57 -9.08 -9.70 -6.99
C MET A 57 -10.50 -9.66 -7.51
N ALA A 58 -11.44 -9.07 -6.76
CA ALA A 58 -12.81 -8.89 -7.22
C ALA A 58 -12.86 -7.95 -8.42
N VAL A 59 -12.14 -6.82 -8.36
CA VAL A 59 -12.09 -5.86 -9.47
C VAL A 59 -11.57 -6.53 -10.74
N ILE A 60 -10.44 -7.19 -10.67
CA ILE A 60 -9.80 -7.84 -11.81
C ILE A 60 -10.63 -9.03 -12.31
N GLY A 61 -11.16 -9.85 -11.41
CA GLY A 61 -11.97 -11.01 -11.78
C GLY A 61 -13.28 -10.60 -12.46
N ARG A 62 -14.01 -9.66 -11.86
CA ARG A 62 -15.26 -9.14 -12.44
C ARG A 62 -15.03 -8.38 -13.75
N MET A 63 -13.88 -7.69 -13.87
CA MET A 63 -13.50 -7.05 -15.14
C MET A 63 -13.28 -8.07 -16.25
N LEU A 64 -12.54 -9.13 -16.00
CA LEU A 64 -12.32 -10.20 -16.98
C LEU A 64 -13.62 -10.95 -17.31
N GLU A 65 -14.47 -11.21 -16.31
CA GLU A 65 -15.81 -11.78 -16.53
C GLU A 65 -16.66 -10.87 -17.44
N ALA A 66 -16.62 -9.54 -17.23
CA ALA A 66 -17.32 -8.58 -18.09
C ALA A 66 -16.79 -8.53 -19.52
N GLN A 67 -15.56 -9.00 -19.76
CA GLN A 67 -15.00 -9.22 -21.11
C GLN A 67 -15.42 -10.58 -21.70
N GLY A 68 -16.20 -11.38 -20.97
CA GLY A 68 -16.71 -12.68 -21.43
C GLY A 68 -15.83 -13.88 -21.06
N PHE A 69 -14.81 -13.72 -20.21
CA PHE A 69 -13.95 -14.84 -19.79
C PHE A 69 -14.52 -15.58 -18.57
N ARG A 70 -14.35 -16.90 -18.53
CA ARG A 70 -14.62 -17.71 -17.32
C ARG A 70 -13.44 -17.58 -16.34
N VAL A 71 -13.69 -16.97 -15.20
CA VAL A 71 -12.64 -16.63 -14.24
C VAL A 71 -12.81 -17.40 -12.94
N GLY A 72 -11.80 -18.20 -12.56
CA GLY A 72 -11.75 -18.89 -11.27
C GLY A 72 -10.80 -18.20 -10.30
N ILE A 73 -11.01 -18.36 -8.99
CA ILE A 73 -10.17 -17.78 -7.96
C ILE A 73 -9.59 -18.85 -7.05
N ILE A 74 -8.26 -18.83 -6.89
CA ILE A 74 -7.53 -19.60 -5.87
C ILE A 74 -7.09 -18.61 -4.79
N ALA A 75 -7.92 -18.44 -3.77
CA ALA A 75 -7.64 -17.58 -2.62
C ALA A 75 -6.91 -18.37 -1.54
N GLN A 76 -5.83 -17.79 -1.00
CA GLN A 76 -5.04 -18.31 0.10
C GLN A 76 -4.68 -19.81 -0.04
N PRO A 77 -4.05 -20.22 -1.18
CA PRO A 77 -3.68 -21.63 -1.39
C PRO A 77 -2.69 -22.12 -0.35
N ASP A 78 -2.72 -23.41 -0.07
CA ASP A 78 -1.59 -24.06 0.58
C ASP A 78 -0.40 -24.06 -0.38
N TRP A 79 0.58 -23.25 -0.05
CA TRP A 79 1.77 -23.03 -0.86
C TRP A 79 2.88 -24.04 -0.61
N SER A 80 2.68 -24.98 0.29
CA SER A 80 3.66 -26.05 0.59
C SER A 80 3.82 -27.00 -0.59
N SER A 81 2.76 -27.21 -1.38
CA SER A 81 2.77 -28.04 -2.61
C SER A 81 2.09 -27.31 -3.77
N LYS A 82 2.08 -27.94 -4.96
CA LYS A 82 1.38 -27.44 -6.14
C LYS A 82 -0.11 -27.82 -6.17
N ASP A 83 -0.57 -28.67 -5.26
CA ASP A 83 -1.87 -29.35 -5.38
C ASP A 83 -3.04 -28.37 -5.35
N ASP A 84 -3.01 -27.39 -4.44
CA ASP A 84 -4.03 -26.34 -4.38
C ASP A 84 -4.09 -25.48 -5.66
N PHE A 85 -2.96 -25.34 -6.37
CA PHE A 85 -2.89 -24.61 -7.61
C PHE A 85 -3.47 -25.38 -8.81
N MET A 86 -3.76 -26.67 -8.62
CA MET A 86 -4.40 -27.56 -9.59
C MET A 86 -5.90 -27.75 -9.34
N ARG A 87 -6.45 -27.28 -8.21
CA ARG A 87 -7.82 -27.57 -7.77
C ARG A 87 -8.94 -27.12 -8.72
N LEU A 88 -8.71 -26.11 -9.57
CA LEU A 88 -9.64 -25.65 -10.61
C LEU A 88 -9.32 -26.22 -12.00
N GLY A 89 -8.25 -27.02 -12.12
CA GLY A 89 -7.74 -27.51 -13.40
C GLY A 89 -6.77 -26.53 -14.06
N LYS A 90 -6.42 -26.84 -15.31
CA LYS A 90 -5.55 -26.00 -16.15
C LYS A 90 -6.38 -24.86 -16.73
N PRO A 91 -5.97 -23.57 -16.59
CA PRO A 91 -6.65 -22.48 -17.30
C PRO A 91 -6.33 -22.51 -18.79
N ASN A 92 -7.30 -22.10 -19.60
CA ASN A 92 -7.15 -22.10 -21.06
C ASN A 92 -6.17 -21.04 -21.54
N LEU A 93 -6.08 -19.89 -20.84
CA LEU A 93 -5.28 -18.74 -21.26
C LEU A 93 -4.08 -18.51 -20.34
N PHE A 94 -4.30 -18.16 -19.06
CA PHE A 94 -3.19 -17.82 -18.16
C PHE A 94 -3.58 -17.87 -16.67
N PHE A 95 -2.56 -17.91 -15.82
CA PHE A 95 -2.69 -17.59 -14.38
C PHE A 95 -2.41 -16.12 -14.14
N GLY A 96 -3.30 -15.42 -13.39
CA GLY A 96 -3.04 -14.10 -12.84
C GLY A 96 -2.64 -14.21 -11.37
N VAL A 97 -1.47 -13.71 -10.96
CA VAL A 97 -0.93 -13.92 -9.61
C VAL A 97 -0.66 -12.61 -8.90
N THR A 98 -1.12 -12.50 -7.65
CA THR A 98 -0.83 -11.36 -6.75
C THR A 98 -0.64 -11.82 -5.30
N ALA A 99 0.05 -10.99 -4.52
CA ALA A 99 0.13 -11.16 -3.07
C ALA A 99 -1.17 -10.83 -2.32
N GLY A 100 -2.09 -10.11 -2.95
CA GLY A 100 -3.30 -9.53 -2.37
C GLY A 100 -3.28 -8.01 -2.37
N ASN A 101 -4.15 -7.38 -1.57
CA ASN A 101 -4.27 -5.92 -1.46
C ASN A 101 -3.04 -5.26 -0.81
N MET A 102 -2.25 -6.03 -0.06
CA MET A 102 -1.01 -5.57 0.55
C MET A 102 0.19 -6.38 0.07
N ASP A 103 1.36 -5.76 0.14
CA ASP A 103 2.63 -6.46 0.03
C ASP A 103 2.74 -7.53 1.12
N SER A 104 3.09 -8.77 0.77
CA SER A 104 3.12 -9.91 1.69
C SER A 104 4.08 -9.70 2.85
N MET A 105 5.23 -9.08 2.59
CA MET A 105 6.24 -8.83 3.62
C MET A 105 5.77 -7.74 4.59
N ILE A 106 5.12 -6.67 4.08
CA ILE A 106 4.55 -5.60 4.91
C ILE A 106 3.38 -6.12 5.73
N ASN A 107 2.58 -7.00 5.16
CA ASN A 107 1.46 -7.62 5.88
C ASN A 107 1.93 -8.55 7.00
N ARG A 108 2.95 -9.37 6.72
CA ARG A 108 3.42 -10.41 7.64
C ARG A 108 4.36 -9.91 8.73
N TYR A 109 5.10 -8.83 8.51
CA TYR A 109 6.10 -8.31 9.46
C TYR A 109 5.79 -6.88 9.89
N THR A 110 6.25 -6.54 11.09
CA THR A 110 6.30 -5.15 11.56
C THR A 110 7.50 -4.41 10.96
N SER A 111 7.54 -3.07 11.11
CA SER A 111 8.70 -2.26 10.73
C SER A 111 10.00 -2.64 11.47
N ASP A 112 9.91 -3.36 12.59
CA ASP A 112 11.04 -3.88 13.37
C ASP A 112 11.33 -5.35 13.01
N LYS A 113 10.88 -5.82 11.84
CA LYS A 113 11.02 -7.19 11.31
C LYS A 113 10.46 -8.29 12.22
N LYS A 114 9.52 -7.97 13.10
CA LYS A 114 8.85 -8.96 13.96
C LYS A 114 7.65 -9.53 13.24
N LEU A 115 7.49 -10.85 13.31
CA LEU A 115 6.36 -11.56 12.74
C LEU A 115 5.04 -11.08 13.38
N ARG A 116 4.03 -10.83 12.56
CA ARG A 116 2.65 -10.60 13.00
C ARG A 116 1.95 -11.94 13.19
N HIS A 117 1.03 -11.99 14.13
CA HIS A 117 0.22 -13.18 14.42
C HIS A 117 -1.19 -13.07 13.84
N ASP A 118 -1.55 -11.90 13.35
CA ASP A 118 -2.83 -11.53 12.76
C ASP A 118 -2.67 -11.20 11.26
N ASP A 119 -3.70 -11.44 10.47
CA ASP A 119 -3.81 -11.02 9.08
C ASP A 119 -5.25 -10.60 8.79
N ALA A 120 -5.49 -9.29 8.73
CA ALA A 120 -6.81 -8.70 8.53
C ALA A 120 -7.51 -9.13 7.23
N TYR A 121 -6.77 -9.66 6.27
CA TYR A 121 -7.31 -10.16 4.99
C TYR A 121 -7.60 -11.67 5.01
N THR A 122 -7.49 -12.29 6.18
CA THR A 122 -7.74 -13.73 6.37
C THR A 122 -9.00 -13.95 7.19
N PRO A 123 -9.82 -14.99 6.88
CA PRO A 123 -10.94 -15.39 7.72
C PRO A 123 -10.47 -15.70 9.14
N GLY A 124 -11.16 -15.14 10.14
CA GLY A 124 -10.78 -15.29 11.55
C GLY A 124 -9.54 -14.50 11.98
N ASP A 125 -9.00 -13.60 11.14
CA ASP A 125 -7.79 -12.81 11.45
C ASP A 125 -6.53 -13.68 11.68
N VAL A 126 -6.47 -14.85 11.08
CA VAL A 126 -5.41 -15.85 11.31
C VAL A 126 -4.19 -15.53 10.46
N GLY A 127 -3.09 -15.14 11.11
CA GLY A 127 -1.81 -14.94 10.44
C GLY A 127 -1.13 -16.24 9.98
N GLY A 128 -0.18 -16.10 9.03
CA GLY A 128 0.70 -17.21 8.60
C GLY A 128 0.22 -18.00 7.39
N LYS A 129 -0.98 -17.77 6.88
CA LYS A 129 -1.46 -18.45 5.65
C LYS A 129 -0.74 -17.96 4.39
N ARG A 130 -0.20 -16.76 4.40
CA ARG A 130 0.52 -16.14 3.29
C ARG A 130 2.02 -16.41 3.40
N PRO A 131 2.70 -16.89 2.34
CA PRO A 131 4.16 -17.03 2.36
C PRO A 131 4.88 -15.68 2.30
N ASP A 132 6.15 -15.66 2.66
CA ASP A 132 7.04 -14.55 2.35
C ASP A 132 7.17 -14.39 0.84
N ARG A 133 7.04 -13.14 0.35
CA ARG A 133 7.09 -12.82 -1.09
C ARG A 133 6.10 -13.66 -1.88
N ALA A 134 4.83 -13.58 -1.49
CA ALA A 134 3.76 -14.44 -1.96
C ALA A 134 3.65 -14.49 -3.49
N THR A 135 3.78 -13.36 -4.18
CA THR A 135 3.75 -13.32 -5.66
C THR A 135 4.81 -14.24 -6.27
N LEU A 136 6.03 -14.25 -5.71
CA LEU A 136 7.10 -15.11 -6.19
C LEU A 136 6.76 -16.60 -5.95
N VAL A 137 6.36 -16.96 -4.72
CA VAL A 137 6.07 -18.35 -4.34
C VAL A 137 4.89 -18.88 -5.15
N TYR A 138 3.82 -18.13 -5.26
CA TYR A 138 2.64 -18.57 -6.00
C TYR A 138 2.93 -18.73 -7.50
N THR A 139 3.71 -17.84 -8.09
CA THR A 139 4.13 -17.97 -9.50
C THR A 139 4.91 -19.26 -9.72
N GLN A 140 5.86 -19.59 -8.83
CA GLN A 140 6.60 -20.83 -8.93
C GLN A 140 5.70 -22.06 -8.81
N ARG A 141 4.72 -22.06 -7.89
CA ARG A 141 3.73 -23.13 -7.77
C ARG A 141 2.84 -23.27 -8.99
N CYS A 142 2.39 -22.17 -9.60
CA CYS A 142 1.65 -22.21 -10.87
C CYS A 142 2.50 -22.86 -11.99
N LYS A 143 3.77 -22.49 -12.11
CA LYS A 143 4.69 -23.10 -13.09
C LYS A 143 5.03 -24.57 -12.80
N GLU A 144 5.02 -25.00 -11.52
CA GLU A 144 5.16 -26.42 -11.15
C GLU A 144 3.89 -27.21 -11.47
N ALA A 145 2.71 -26.58 -11.30
CA ALA A 145 1.42 -27.19 -11.62
C ALA A 145 1.24 -27.38 -13.13
N PHE A 146 1.48 -26.32 -13.90
CA PHE A 146 1.29 -26.30 -15.36
C PHE A 146 2.37 -25.45 -16.01
N LYS A 147 3.47 -26.10 -16.39
CA LYS A 147 4.71 -25.47 -16.87
C LYS A 147 4.50 -24.58 -18.09
N GLU A 148 3.66 -25.00 -19.00
CA GLU A 148 3.39 -24.36 -20.28
C GLU A 148 2.39 -23.19 -20.20
N VAL A 149 1.64 -23.09 -19.10
CA VAL A 149 0.64 -22.04 -18.94
C VAL A 149 1.34 -20.70 -18.63
N PRO A 150 0.99 -19.62 -19.36
CA PRO A 150 1.48 -18.28 -19.06
C PRO A 150 1.12 -17.84 -17.63
N VAL A 151 2.02 -17.09 -17.00
CA VAL A 151 1.78 -16.49 -15.68
C VAL A 151 1.97 -14.98 -15.74
N VAL A 152 0.89 -14.27 -15.53
CA VAL A 152 0.83 -12.80 -15.43
C VAL A 152 0.88 -12.42 -13.96
N ILE A 153 1.88 -11.67 -13.55
CA ILE A 153 1.98 -11.18 -12.16
C ILE A 153 1.58 -9.71 -12.06
N GLY A 154 0.93 -9.34 -10.95
CA GLY A 154 0.46 -7.97 -10.74
C GLY A 154 0.25 -7.63 -9.26
N GLY A 155 -0.47 -6.53 -9.03
CA GLY A 155 -0.71 -5.97 -7.71
C GLY A 155 0.47 -5.20 -7.14
N ILE A 156 0.32 -4.69 -5.91
CA ILE A 156 1.29 -3.78 -5.31
C ILE A 156 2.67 -4.43 -5.11
N GLU A 157 2.73 -5.70 -4.71
CA GLU A 157 4.00 -6.41 -4.47
C GLU A 157 4.83 -6.54 -5.75
N ALA A 158 4.21 -6.92 -6.86
CA ALA A 158 4.88 -7.02 -8.15
C ALA A 158 5.26 -5.63 -8.69
N SER A 159 4.35 -4.64 -8.62
CA SER A 159 4.59 -3.28 -9.08
C SER A 159 5.83 -2.65 -8.44
N LEU A 160 5.98 -2.82 -7.12
CA LEU A 160 7.08 -2.26 -6.34
C LEU A 160 8.40 -3.08 -6.45
N ARG A 161 8.41 -4.17 -7.24
CA ARG A 161 9.59 -5.02 -7.47
C ARG A 161 9.88 -5.26 -8.95
N ARG A 162 9.35 -4.38 -9.84
CA ARG A 162 9.45 -4.52 -11.31
C ARG A 162 10.86 -4.37 -11.87
N ILE A 163 11.76 -3.71 -11.15
CA ILE A 163 13.19 -3.57 -11.46
C ILE A 163 14.04 -3.95 -10.24
N ALA A 164 15.36 -3.75 -10.31
CA ALA A 164 16.25 -3.89 -9.14
C ALA A 164 15.74 -2.98 -8.00
N HIS A 165 15.58 -3.56 -6.81
CA HIS A 165 15.00 -2.88 -5.67
C HIS A 165 15.67 -3.28 -4.36
N TYR A 166 15.71 -2.36 -3.40
CA TYR A 166 16.15 -2.68 -2.04
C TYR A 166 15.08 -3.50 -1.30
N ASP A 167 15.48 -4.65 -0.82
CA ASP A 167 14.67 -5.51 0.04
C ASP A 167 15.07 -5.28 1.51
N TYR A 168 14.17 -4.67 2.27
CA TYR A 168 14.40 -4.31 3.67
C TYR A 168 14.68 -5.52 4.57
N TRP A 169 14.07 -6.68 4.29
CA TRP A 169 14.20 -7.87 5.14
C TRP A 169 15.53 -8.59 4.94
N SER A 170 16.00 -8.69 3.71
CA SER A 170 17.33 -9.26 3.38
C SER A 170 18.46 -8.22 3.36
N GLU A 171 18.14 -6.92 3.54
CA GLU A 171 19.08 -5.78 3.56
C GLU A 171 19.99 -5.72 2.31
N THR A 172 19.48 -6.14 1.18
CA THR A 172 20.23 -6.18 -0.09
C THR A 172 19.38 -5.70 -1.27
N ILE A 173 20.07 -5.36 -2.36
CA ILE A 173 19.39 -5.13 -3.64
C ILE A 173 19.07 -6.49 -4.27
N ARG A 174 17.78 -6.71 -4.57
CA ARG A 174 17.30 -7.89 -5.30
C ARG A 174 17.05 -7.57 -6.75
N ARG A 175 17.06 -8.60 -7.59
CA ARG A 175 16.67 -8.50 -9.01
C ARG A 175 15.18 -8.15 -9.14
N SER A 176 14.77 -7.80 -10.34
CA SER A 176 13.34 -7.74 -10.67
C SER A 176 12.64 -9.04 -10.28
N ILE A 177 11.44 -8.90 -9.68
CA ILE A 177 10.60 -10.06 -9.31
C ILE A 177 10.22 -10.89 -10.55
N LEU A 178 10.13 -10.27 -11.72
CA LEU A 178 9.85 -10.94 -12.99
C LEU A 178 10.86 -12.06 -13.27
N LEU A 179 12.15 -11.80 -13.01
CA LEU A 179 13.23 -12.77 -13.16
C LEU A 179 13.26 -13.81 -12.04
N ASP A 180 13.04 -13.37 -10.78
CA ASP A 180 13.12 -14.27 -9.62
C ASP A 180 11.93 -15.24 -9.60
N ALA A 181 10.72 -14.77 -9.97
CA ALA A 181 9.53 -15.59 -10.04
C ALA A 181 9.43 -16.44 -11.31
N LYS A 182 10.18 -16.11 -12.38
CA LYS A 182 10.06 -16.69 -13.73
C LYS A 182 8.66 -16.50 -14.31
N ALA A 183 8.05 -15.34 -14.06
CA ALA A 183 6.78 -14.95 -14.68
C ALA A 183 7.02 -14.50 -16.13
N ASP A 184 5.97 -14.59 -16.95
CA ASP A 184 6.06 -14.26 -18.36
C ASP A 184 5.89 -12.75 -18.59
N ILE A 185 4.96 -12.12 -17.88
CA ILE A 185 4.71 -10.67 -17.92
C ILE A 185 4.36 -10.14 -16.53
N LEU A 186 4.78 -8.93 -16.23
CA LEU A 186 4.42 -8.20 -15.02
C LEU A 186 3.58 -6.99 -15.41
N ILE A 187 2.41 -6.84 -14.78
CA ILE A 187 1.57 -5.66 -14.87
C ILE A 187 1.78 -4.81 -13.63
N TYR A 188 2.10 -3.53 -13.80
CA TYR A 188 2.28 -2.60 -12.70
C TYR A 188 1.28 -1.46 -12.74
N GLY A 189 0.96 -0.91 -11.57
CA GLY A 189 -0.08 0.10 -11.44
C GLY A 189 -1.48 -0.48 -11.43
N ASN A 190 -2.46 0.34 -11.77
CA ASN A 190 -3.83 -0.10 -12.00
C ASN A 190 -3.87 -0.99 -13.24
N ALA A 191 -4.33 -2.22 -13.08
CA ALA A 191 -4.10 -3.30 -14.04
C ALA A 191 -5.20 -3.43 -15.10
N GLU A 192 -6.31 -2.72 -15.00
CA GLU A 192 -7.49 -2.95 -15.81
C GLU A 192 -7.19 -2.93 -17.33
N ARG A 193 -6.57 -1.83 -17.81
CA ARG A 193 -6.24 -1.71 -19.25
C ARG A 193 -5.26 -2.77 -19.74
N PRO A 194 -4.05 -2.88 -19.15
CA PRO A 194 -3.07 -3.83 -19.64
C PRO A 194 -3.53 -5.27 -19.50
N LEU A 195 -4.32 -5.61 -18.49
CA LEU A 195 -4.79 -6.98 -18.30
C LEU A 195 -5.86 -7.37 -19.32
N VAL A 196 -6.79 -6.47 -19.60
CA VAL A 196 -7.81 -6.70 -20.65
C VAL A 196 -7.14 -6.88 -22.02
N GLU A 197 -6.16 -6.02 -22.34
CA GLU A 197 -5.39 -6.15 -23.58
C GLU A 197 -4.64 -7.48 -23.64
N VAL A 198 -3.92 -7.88 -22.60
CA VAL A 198 -3.22 -9.17 -22.52
C VAL A 198 -4.21 -10.33 -22.71
N ALA A 199 -5.34 -10.31 -22.01
CA ALA A 199 -6.34 -11.39 -22.09
C ALA A 199 -6.88 -11.57 -23.51
N HIS A 200 -7.27 -10.48 -24.17
CA HIS A 200 -7.79 -10.53 -25.53
C HIS A 200 -6.73 -10.92 -26.56
N ARG A 201 -5.49 -10.47 -26.41
CA ARG A 201 -4.40 -10.86 -27.32
C ARG A 201 -4.05 -12.35 -27.19
N ILE A 202 -4.00 -12.90 -25.96
CA ILE A 202 -3.83 -14.35 -25.75
C ILE A 202 -5.03 -15.12 -26.35
N ALA A 203 -6.25 -14.65 -26.12
CA ALA A 203 -7.47 -15.27 -26.66
C ALA A 203 -7.51 -15.25 -28.19
N ALA A 204 -6.88 -14.27 -28.82
CA ALA A 204 -6.69 -14.20 -30.28
C ALA A 204 -5.55 -15.10 -30.79
N GLY A 205 -4.88 -15.86 -29.91
CA GLY A 205 -3.81 -16.80 -30.26
C GLY A 205 -2.42 -16.17 -30.31
N GLU A 206 -2.24 -14.92 -29.85
CA GLU A 206 -0.92 -14.30 -29.76
C GLU A 206 -0.12 -14.89 -28.60
N SER A 207 1.16 -15.23 -28.85
CA SER A 207 2.03 -15.70 -27.78
C SER A 207 2.38 -14.56 -26.81
N ILE A 208 2.34 -14.84 -25.51
CA ILE A 208 2.68 -13.86 -24.48
C ILE A 208 4.10 -13.31 -24.64
N ASP A 209 5.01 -14.09 -25.18
CA ASP A 209 6.41 -13.67 -25.42
C ASP A 209 6.54 -12.55 -26.47
N THR A 210 5.52 -12.38 -27.33
CA THR A 210 5.51 -11.31 -28.35
C THR A 210 4.90 -10.02 -27.84
N MET A 211 4.17 -10.05 -26.71
CA MET A 211 3.47 -8.90 -26.11
C MET A 211 4.43 -7.98 -25.35
N GLN A 212 5.24 -7.24 -26.07
CA GLN A 212 6.36 -6.48 -25.49
C GLN A 212 6.14 -4.96 -25.52
N ASP A 213 5.00 -4.52 -26.04
CA ASP A 213 4.65 -3.12 -26.29
C ASP A 213 3.51 -2.58 -25.43
N ILE A 214 2.90 -3.44 -24.59
CA ILE A 214 1.74 -3.07 -23.77
C ILE A 214 2.17 -2.11 -22.66
N ARG A 215 1.53 -0.94 -22.57
CA ARG A 215 1.79 0.04 -21.53
C ARG A 215 1.39 -0.50 -20.14
N GLY A 216 2.13 -0.09 -19.12
CA GLY A 216 1.89 -0.59 -17.74
C GLY A 216 2.42 -2.01 -17.49
N THR A 217 3.31 -2.52 -18.38
CA THR A 217 3.91 -3.84 -18.24
C THR A 217 5.42 -3.79 -18.10
N ALA A 218 5.98 -4.85 -17.55
CA ALA A 218 7.40 -5.16 -17.64
C ALA A 218 7.60 -6.57 -18.20
N VAL A 219 8.59 -6.72 -19.10
CA VAL A 219 8.89 -7.95 -19.83
C VAL A 219 10.40 -8.24 -19.83
N ILE A 220 10.77 -9.49 -20.08
CA ILE A 220 12.18 -9.90 -20.20
C ILE A 220 12.57 -9.92 -21.68
N ARG A 221 13.74 -9.35 -22.00
CA ARG A 221 14.26 -9.29 -23.35
C ARG A 221 15.75 -9.60 -23.35
N LYS A 222 16.29 -9.91 -24.52
CA LYS A 222 17.73 -9.95 -24.77
C LYS A 222 18.27 -8.60 -25.25
N GLU A 223 17.47 -7.91 -26.06
CA GLU A 223 17.82 -6.63 -26.70
C GLU A 223 16.70 -5.61 -26.55
N PRO A 224 16.99 -4.31 -26.63
CA PRO A 224 15.96 -3.27 -26.70
C PRO A 224 14.99 -3.47 -27.87
N LEU A 225 13.79 -2.89 -27.77
CA LEU A 225 12.79 -2.94 -28.84
C LEU A 225 13.34 -2.32 -30.15
N PRO A 226 13.20 -2.98 -31.30
CA PRO A 226 13.63 -2.42 -32.59
C PRO A 226 12.96 -1.06 -32.86
N GLY A 227 13.74 -0.12 -33.39
CA GLY A 227 13.25 1.22 -33.70
C GLY A 227 13.08 2.17 -32.51
N TRP A 228 13.44 1.74 -31.30
CA TRP A 228 13.45 2.61 -30.14
C TRP A 228 14.81 3.30 -29.95
N LYS A 229 14.79 4.61 -29.63
CA LYS A 229 16.00 5.40 -29.38
C LYS A 229 16.40 5.30 -27.91
N GLY A 230 17.60 4.81 -27.63
CA GLY A 230 18.15 4.70 -26.28
C GLY A 230 18.78 6.00 -25.78
N VAL A 231 18.46 6.37 -24.54
CA VAL A 231 19.16 7.40 -23.76
C VAL A 231 19.98 6.69 -22.68
N ASP A 232 21.29 6.74 -22.78
CA ASP A 232 22.15 6.04 -21.82
C ASP A 232 22.31 6.86 -20.53
N SER A 233 21.73 6.37 -19.44
CA SER A 233 21.87 6.89 -18.08
C SER A 233 22.49 5.86 -17.14
N SER A 234 23.31 4.95 -17.67
CA SER A 234 23.97 3.89 -16.90
C SER A 234 25.13 4.39 -16.02
N LYS A 235 25.54 5.64 -16.19
CA LYS A 235 26.60 6.29 -15.41
C LYS A 235 26.01 7.47 -14.64
N LEU A 236 26.59 7.72 -13.47
CA LEU A 236 26.22 8.86 -12.64
C LEU A 236 26.49 10.18 -13.38
N ASP A 237 25.55 11.12 -13.28
CA ASP A 237 25.69 12.52 -13.64
C ASP A 237 26.12 12.85 -15.07
N GLN A 238 25.73 12.07 -16.06
CA GLN A 238 25.86 12.54 -17.44
C GLN A 238 24.80 13.60 -17.69
N ILE A 239 25.18 14.85 -17.49
CA ILE A 239 24.36 16.04 -17.74
C ILE A 239 23.85 16.01 -19.19
N GLY A 240 22.60 16.34 -19.40
CA GLY A 240 21.95 16.41 -20.72
C GLY A 240 21.36 15.09 -21.23
N ARG A 241 21.44 14.00 -20.45
CA ARG A 241 20.84 12.70 -20.83
C ARG A 241 19.48 12.41 -20.16
N ILE A 242 19.11 13.23 -19.20
CA ILE A 242 17.75 13.26 -18.62
C ILE A 242 17.19 14.64 -18.95
N ASP A 243 16.05 14.72 -19.59
CA ASP A 243 15.41 15.99 -19.88
C ASP A 243 15.20 16.75 -18.56
N PRO A 244 15.47 18.06 -18.53
CA PRO A 244 15.23 18.86 -17.35
C PRO A 244 13.75 18.76 -16.96
N ILE A 245 13.47 18.81 -15.67
CA ILE A 245 12.10 18.92 -15.18
C ILE A 245 11.55 20.24 -15.73
N MET A 246 10.48 20.18 -16.52
CA MET A 246 9.83 21.39 -17.00
C MET A 246 9.44 22.28 -15.82
N ASN A 247 9.87 23.54 -15.88
CA ASN A 247 9.41 24.54 -14.94
C ASN A 247 7.91 24.82 -15.21
N PRO A 248 7.00 24.44 -14.31
CA PRO A 248 5.57 24.63 -14.54
C PRO A 248 5.15 26.11 -14.53
N TYR A 249 6.06 27.03 -14.15
CA TYR A 249 5.83 28.47 -14.11
C TYR A 249 6.24 29.20 -15.38
N MET A 250 6.88 28.49 -16.32
CA MET A 250 7.18 29.06 -17.64
C MET A 250 6.02 28.78 -18.59
N GLU A 251 5.17 29.76 -18.80
CA GLU A 251 4.17 29.69 -19.88
C GLU A 251 4.91 29.64 -21.22
N GLY A 252 4.62 28.60 -21.98
CA GLY A 252 4.98 28.53 -23.39
C GLY A 252 6.39 28.10 -23.78
N ALA A 253 7.18 27.47 -22.85
CA ALA A 253 8.44 26.86 -23.28
C ALA A 253 8.15 25.60 -24.09
N PRO A 254 8.38 25.56 -25.41
CA PRO A 254 8.22 24.34 -26.19
C PRO A 254 9.32 23.34 -25.84
N CYS A 255 8.99 22.05 -25.85
CA CYS A 255 9.99 20.98 -25.76
C CYS A 255 10.73 20.78 -27.11
N SER A 256 11.06 21.86 -27.81
CA SER A 256 11.86 21.82 -29.05
C SER A 256 12.50 23.19 -29.29
N ASP A 257 13.78 23.17 -29.54
CA ASP A 257 14.55 24.26 -30.10
C ASP A 257 14.07 24.53 -31.54
N ASP A 258 13.07 25.32 -31.72
CA ASP A 258 12.71 26.00 -32.96
C ASP A 258 11.62 27.05 -32.64
N ALA A 259 12.04 28.20 -32.18
CA ALA A 259 11.16 29.35 -32.07
C ALA A 259 11.64 30.47 -33.00
N THR A 260 11.10 30.42 -34.19
CA THR A 260 10.91 31.66 -34.99
C THR A 260 9.43 31.78 -35.21
N ASP A 261 8.77 32.55 -34.40
CA ASP A 261 7.39 32.98 -34.63
C ASP A 261 7.33 34.50 -34.69
N ALA A 262 7.28 34.96 -35.93
CA ALA A 262 6.61 36.22 -36.27
C ALA A 262 5.12 35.91 -36.43
N ALA A 263 4.27 36.74 -35.80
CA ALA A 263 2.83 36.63 -35.90
C ALA A 263 2.35 36.77 -37.36
N PRO A 264 1.48 35.94 -37.89
CA PRO A 264 0.89 36.17 -39.19
C PRO A 264 -0.41 36.95 -39.07
N ALA A 265 -0.47 38.02 -39.92
CA ALA A 265 -1.68 38.68 -40.28
C ALA A 265 -2.66 37.71 -40.98
N ALA A 266 -3.95 37.98 -40.82
CA ALA A 266 -5.03 37.18 -41.39
C ALA A 266 -4.90 37.04 -42.92
N GLN A 267 -4.84 35.77 -43.36
CA GLN A 267 -5.06 35.42 -44.79
C GLN A 267 -5.97 34.17 -44.86
N GLU A 268 -6.78 34.20 -45.94
CA GLU A 268 -7.88 33.36 -46.28
C GLU A 268 -7.54 31.83 -46.29
N ALA A 269 -8.53 31.02 -45.91
CA ALA A 269 -8.47 29.57 -45.82
C ALA A 269 -8.16 28.88 -47.16
N GLN A 270 -6.97 28.29 -47.27
CA GLN A 270 -6.67 27.19 -48.24
C GLN A 270 -6.73 25.86 -47.53
N PRO A 271 -7.10 24.74 -48.25
CA PRO A 271 -7.22 23.43 -47.63
C PRO A 271 -5.86 22.96 -47.08
N VAL A 272 -5.80 22.84 -45.79
CA VAL A 272 -4.60 22.36 -45.07
C VAL A 272 -4.43 20.87 -45.32
N LEU A 273 -3.45 20.51 -46.16
CA LEU A 273 -2.88 19.15 -46.16
C LEU A 273 -2.40 18.84 -44.75
N VAL A 274 -3.10 17.93 -44.03
CA VAL A 274 -2.72 17.47 -42.70
C VAL A 274 -1.37 16.76 -42.83
N GLN A 275 -0.30 17.49 -42.52
CA GLN A 275 1.01 16.88 -42.37
C GLN A 275 0.97 15.96 -41.14
N PRO A 276 1.51 14.72 -41.24
CA PRO A 276 1.60 13.85 -40.08
C PRO A 276 2.35 14.57 -38.94
N ALA A 277 1.72 14.62 -37.77
CA ALA A 277 2.27 15.28 -36.58
C ALA A 277 3.69 14.75 -36.33
N LYS A 278 4.66 15.67 -36.13
CA LYS A 278 6.04 15.29 -35.81
C LYS A 278 6.01 14.39 -34.55
N PRO A 279 6.73 13.24 -34.55
CA PRO A 279 6.75 12.36 -33.39
C PRO A 279 7.25 13.12 -32.16
N LYS A 280 6.58 12.93 -31.02
CA LYS A 280 6.96 13.58 -29.76
C LYS A 280 8.33 13.07 -29.32
N PRO A 281 9.19 13.90 -28.69
CA PRO A 281 10.59 13.53 -28.36
C PRO A 281 10.73 12.28 -27.49
N TRP A 282 9.66 11.91 -26.73
CA TRP A 282 9.65 10.75 -25.87
C TRP A 282 9.01 9.50 -26.48
N GLU A 283 8.37 9.62 -27.64
CA GLU A 283 7.80 8.47 -28.35
C GLU A 283 8.91 7.56 -28.84
N LYS A 284 8.71 6.25 -28.64
CA LYS A 284 9.72 5.22 -28.98
C LYS A 284 11.13 5.52 -28.45
N THR A 285 11.20 6.12 -27.24
CA THR A 285 12.45 6.33 -26.53
C THR A 285 12.48 5.54 -25.23
N TYR A 286 13.68 5.10 -24.82
CA TYR A 286 13.88 4.43 -23.57
C TYR A 286 15.12 4.95 -22.84
N VAL A 287 15.14 4.84 -21.51
CA VAL A 287 16.30 5.19 -20.69
C VAL A 287 16.99 3.91 -20.23
N LYS A 288 18.29 3.79 -20.54
CA LYS A 288 19.11 2.69 -20.07
C LYS A 288 19.60 3.01 -18.65
N LEU A 289 19.10 2.25 -17.68
CA LEU A 289 19.49 2.33 -16.28
C LEU A 289 20.83 1.63 -16.02
N PRO A 290 21.53 1.96 -14.91
CA PRO A 290 22.64 1.15 -14.43
C PRO A 290 22.20 -0.31 -14.25
N ALA A 291 23.03 -1.27 -14.66
CA ALA A 291 22.78 -2.70 -14.54
C ALA A 291 22.58 -3.12 -13.08
N PHE A 292 21.83 -4.19 -12.86
CA PHE A 292 21.55 -4.74 -11.52
C PHE A 292 22.82 -4.97 -10.71
N GLU A 293 23.84 -5.57 -11.31
CA GLU A 293 25.12 -5.86 -10.66
C GLU A 293 25.77 -4.58 -10.15
N ARG A 294 25.72 -3.51 -10.97
CA ARG A 294 26.31 -2.21 -10.63
C ARG A 294 25.53 -1.52 -9.50
N VAL A 295 24.19 -1.53 -9.53
CA VAL A 295 23.38 -0.91 -8.45
C VAL A 295 23.44 -1.73 -7.16
N LYS A 296 23.75 -3.02 -7.23
CA LYS A 296 23.94 -3.86 -6.05
C LYS A 296 25.23 -3.53 -5.30
N GLU A 297 26.28 -3.19 -6.03
CA GLU A 297 27.60 -2.87 -5.50
C GLU A 297 27.73 -1.40 -5.11
N ASP A 298 27.10 -0.49 -5.86
CA ASP A 298 27.23 0.97 -5.70
C ASP A 298 25.89 1.60 -5.29
N LYS A 299 25.78 1.98 -4.02
CA LYS A 299 24.61 2.63 -3.45
C LYS A 299 24.26 3.95 -4.14
N VAL A 300 25.26 4.70 -4.60
CA VAL A 300 25.05 5.98 -5.28
C VAL A 300 24.41 5.76 -6.65
N LEU A 301 24.86 4.73 -7.39
CA LEU A 301 24.21 4.32 -8.63
C LEU A 301 22.78 3.82 -8.41
N TYR A 302 22.51 3.15 -7.28
CA TYR A 302 21.15 2.77 -6.94
C TYR A 302 20.25 3.99 -6.71
N ALA A 303 20.74 5.00 -5.97
CA ALA A 303 20.00 6.26 -5.78
C ALA A 303 19.74 6.98 -7.12
N HIS A 304 20.72 6.97 -8.03
CA HIS A 304 20.57 7.53 -9.38
C HIS A 304 19.51 6.78 -10.20
N ALA A 305 19.55 5.44 -10.22
CA ALA A 305 18.56 4.63 -10.91
C ALA A 305 17.14 4.87 -10.36
N SER A 306 17.00 4.96 -9.03
CA SER A 306 15.74 5.30 -8.37
C SER A 306 15.21 6.67 -8.81
N ARG A 307 16.07 7.69 -8.86
CA ARG A 307 15.70 9.02 -9.33
C ARG A 307 15.15 8.99 -10.76
N ILE A 308 15.81 8.27 -11.67
CA ILE A 308 15.34 8.14 -13.06
C ILE A 308 13.96 7.49 -13.10
N LEU A 309 13.77 6.39 -12.37
CA LEU A 309 12.46 5.71 -12.29
C LEU A 309 11.34 6.68 -11.94
N HIS A 310 11.56 7.56 -10.95
CA HIS A 310 10.55 8.52 -10.50
C HIS A 310 10.31 9.68 -11.48
N HIS A 311 11.24 9.93 -12.41
CA HIS A 311 11.01 10.88 -13.51
C HIS A 311 10.18 10.30 -14.65
N GLU A 312 10.13 8.99 -14.79
CA GLU A 312 9.40 8.29 -15.86
C GLU A 312 8.07 7.69 -15.38
N THR A 313 7.32 8.46 -14.59
CA THR A 313 6.04 8.04 -13.98
C THR A 313 4.80 8.67 -14.62
N ASN A 314 4.94 9.75 -15.41
CA ASN A 314 3.79 10.39 -16.05
C ASN A 314 3.44 9.66 -17.36
N PRO A 315 2.24 9.08 -17.49
CA PRO A 315 1.85 8.34 -18.70
C PRO A 315 1.88 9.18 -19.97
N GLY A 316 1.76 10.50 -19.87
CA GLY A 316 1.78 11.42 -21.03
C GLY A 316 3.16 11.59 -21.66
N CYS A 317 4.26 11.50 -20.88
CA CYS A 317 5.63 11.76 -21.35
C CYS A 317 6.69 10.78 -20.83
N ALA A 318 6.30 9.73 -20.11
CA ALA A 318 7.24 8.72 -19.64
C ALA A 318 7.85 7.96 -20.81
N ARG A 319 9.16 7.70 -20.71
CA ARG A 319 9.90 6.81 -21.60
C ARG A 319 9.93 5.41 -21.01
N ALA A 320 10.16 4.40 -21.83
CA ALA A 320 10.42 3.06 -21.32
C ALA A 320 11.75 3.04 -20.53
N LEU A 321 11.88 2.08 -19.63
CA LEU A 321 13.13 1.85 -18.88
C LEU A 321 13.72 0.50 -19.26
N SER A 322 15.05 0.45 -19.36
CA SER A 322 15.79 -0.76 -19.64
C SER A 322 16.85 -0.96 -18.56
N GLN A 323 16.80 -2.09 -17.86
CA GLN A 323 17.81 -2.46 -16.87
C GLN A 323 18.36 -3.85 -17.17
N ALA A 324 19.69 -3.94 -17.35
CA ALA A 324 20.38 -5.21 -17.57
C ALA A 324 20.48 -5.99 -16.24
N HIS A 325 20.27 -7.31 -16.33
CA HIS A 325 20.41 -8.31 -15.28
C HIS A 325 21.17 -9.52 -15.87
N GLY A 326 22.47 -9.49 -15.85
CA GLY A 326 23.32 -10.44 -16.59
C GLY A 326 23.12 -10.31 -18.10
N ASP A 327 22.76 -11.42 -18.73
CA ASP A 327 22.51 -11.56 -20.17
C ASP A 327 21.10 -11.14 -20.62
N ARG A 328 20.25 -10.72 -19.69
CA ARG A 328 18.86 -10.33 -19.93
C ARG A 328 18.61 -8.89 -19.58
N ILE A 329 17.61 -8.33 -20.20
CA ILE A 329 17.11 -6.97 -19.95
C ILE A 329 15.69 -7.08 -19.38
N VAL A 330 15.46 -6.43 -18.27
CA VAL A 330 14.12 -6.10 -17.83
C VAL A 330 13.73 -4.79 -18.52
N TRP A 331 12.76 -4.88 -19.39
CA TRP A 331 12.16 -3.77 -20.11
C TRP A 331 10.85 -3.37 -19.43
N VAL A 332 10.77 -2.12 -18.97
CA VAL A 332 9.57 -1.57 -18.35
C VAL A 332 8.95 -0.60 -19.34
N ASN A 333 7.80 -0.94 -19.87
CA ASN A 333 7.03 -0.07 -20.75
C ASN A 333 6.55 1.19 -19.98
N PRO A 334 6.23 2.30 -20.66
CA PRO A 334 5.64 3.46 -20.01
C PRO A 334 4.36 3.11 -19.24
N PRO A 335 3.99 3.87 -18.20
CA PRO A 335 2.77 3.60 -17.43
C PRO A 335 1.53 3.54 -18.31
N ALA A 336 0.54 2.73 -17.92
CA ALA A 336 -0.78 2.72 -18.56
C ALA A 336 -1.43 4.10 -18.42
N PHE A 337 -2.24 4.47 -19.42
CA PHE A 337 -3.06 5.67 -19.31
C PHE A 337 -4.14 5.49 -18.24
N PRO A 338 -4.42 6.52 -17.44
CA PRO A 338 -5.50 6.51 -16.45
C PRO A 338 -6.84 6.14 -17.11
N LEU A 339 -7.74 5.55 -16.32
CA LEU A 339 -9.11 5.33 -16.76
C LEU A 339 -9.85 6.67 -16.83
N GLU A 340 -10.65 6.85 -17.86
CA GLU A 340 -11.58 7.97 -17.94
C GLU A 340 -12.76 7.74 -16.99
N THR A 341 -13.53 8.80 -16.70
CA THR A 341 -14.67 8.72 -15.78
C THR A 341 -15.66 7.61 -16.14
N GLU A 342 -16.01 7.49 -17.40
CA GLU A 342 -16.95 6.46 -17.89
C GLU A 342 -16.42 5.03 -17.67
N GLU A 343 -15.13 4.83 -17.86
CA GLU A 343 -14.49 3.54 -17.61
C GLU A 343 -14.41 3.23 -16.13
N MET A 344 -14.10 4.24 -15.29
CA MET A 344 -14.16 4.11 -13.84
C MET A 344 -15.57 3.73 -13.39
N ASP A 345 -16.59 4.37 -13.92
CA ASP A 345 -17.99 4.07 -13.60
C ASP A 345 -18.35 2.65 -14.03
N GLY A 346 -17.89 2.22 -15.20
CA GLY A 346 -18.03 0.85 -15.66
C GLY A 346 -17.40 -0.16 -14.71
N VAL A 347 -16.15 0.08 -14.25
CA VAL A 347 -15.46 -0.81 -13.33
C VAL A 347 -16.19 -0.91 -11.98
N PHE A 348 -16.64 0.22 -11.43
CA PHE A 348 -17.36 0.22 -10.13
C PHE A 348 -18.83 -0.22 -10.27
N GLY A 349 -19.39 -0.19 -11.47
CA GLY A 349 -20.73 -0.69 -11.78
C GLY A 349 -20.81 -2.19 -12.05
N LEU A 350 -19.69 -2.94 -12.02
CA LEU A 350 -19.68 -4.40 -12.19
C LEU A 350 -20.52 -5.10 -11.09
N PRO A 351 -20.99 -6.33 -11.33
CA PRO A 351 -21.98 -7.00 -10.48
C PRO A 351 -21.38 -7.57 -9.19
N TYR A 352 -20.74 -6.73 -8.37
CA TYR A 352 -20.21 -7.15 -7.08
C TYR A 352 -21.32 -7.55 -6.10
N GLN A 353 -21.14 -8.67 -5.39
CA GLN A 353 -22.04 -9.10 -4.32
C GLN A 353 -21.83 -8.30 -3.02
N ARG A 354 -20.71 -7.60 -2.88
CA ARG A 354 -20.30 -6.78 -1.72
C ARG A 354 -20.23 -7.56 -0.40
N VAL A 355 -19.94 -8.84 -0.48
CA VAL A 355 -19.78 -9.74 0.67
C VAL A 355 -18.63 -10.71 0.44
N PRO A 356 -18.07 -11.33 1.52
CA PRO A 356 -17.13 -12.44 1.40
C PRO A 356 -17.76 -13.64 0.68
N HIS A 357 -16.92 -14.42 0.01
CA HIS A 357 -17.37 -15.65 -0.65
C HIS A 357 -18.03 -16.62 0.37
N PRO A 358 -19.16 -17.29 0.02
CA PRO A 358 -19.90 -18.16 0.92
C PRO A 358 -19.09 -19.30 1.54
N ALA A 359 -18.01 -19.74 0.91
CA ALA A 359 -17.12 -20.78 1.43
C ALA A 359 -16.51 -20.45 2.81
N TYR A 360 -16.45 -19.18 3.20
CA TYR A 360 -15.94 -18.77 4.53
C TYR A 360 -17.00 -18.84 5.64
N GLY A 361 -18.25 -19.12 5.30
CA GLY A 361 -19.33 -19.27 6.26
C GLY A 361 -19.55 -18.02 7.12
N LYS A 362 -19.38 -18.14 8.43
CA LYS A 362 -19.58 -17.05 9.40
C LYS A 362 -18.26 -16.39 9.86
N GLU A 363 -17.12 -16.81 9.32
CA GLU A 363 -15.84 -16.27 9.71
C GLU A 363 -15.73 -14.80 9.29
N LYS A 364 -15.25 -13.98 10.20
CA LYS A 364 -15.07 -12.54 9.95
C LYS A 364 -13.76 -12.30 9.25
N ILE A 365 -13.78 -11.39 8.29
CA ILE A 365 -12.58 -10.87 7.61
C ILE A 365 -12.47 -9.40 8.03
N PRO A 366 -11.53 -9.02 8.93
CA PRO A 366 -11.47 -7.67 9.49
C PRO A 366 -11.35 -6.56 8.44
N ALA A 367 -10.59 -6.80 7.37
CA ALA A 367 -10.47 -5.84 6.26
C ALA A 367 -11.82 -5.56 5.60
N PHE A 368 -12.66 -6.57 5.39
CA PHE A 368 -14.01 -6.38 4.87
C PHE A 368 -14.90 -5.64 5.86
N ASP A 369 -14.87 -6.01 7.14
CA ASP A 369 -15.69 -5.35 8.16
C ASP A 369 -15.42 -3.83 8.25
N MET A 370 -14.19 -3.39 7.95
CA MET A 370 -13.83 -1.97 7.91
C MET A 370 -14.45 -1.21 6.73
N ILE A 371 -14.59 -1.87 5.56
CA ILE A 371 -14.90 -1.16 4.31
C ILE A 371 -16.28 -1.48 3.73
N LYS A 372 -17.03 -2.41 4.30
CA LYS A 372 -18.31 -2.91 3.76
C LYS A 372 -19.34 -1.86 3.41
N THR A 373 -19.30 -0.69 4.06
CA THR A 373 -20.14 0.48 3.78
C THR A 373 -19.32 1.70 3.37
N SER A 374 -18.08 1.51 2.90
CA SER A 374 -17.29 2.58 2.29
C SER A 374 -17.50 2.63 0.79
N VAL A 375 -17.36 3.82 0.22
CA VAL A 375 -17.48 4.08 -1.21
C VAL A 375 -16.21 4.78 -1.69
N ASN A 376 -15.54 4.17 -2.64
CA ASN A 376 -14.37 4.77 -3.26
C ASN A 376 -14.81 5.68 -4.42
N ILE A 377 -14.47 6.98 -4.32
CA ILE A 377 -14.89 7.99 -5.30
C ILE A 377 -13.83 8.32 -6.34
N MET A 378 -12.57 7.96 -6.07
CA MET A 378 -11.44 8.27 -6.94
C MET A 378 -10.22 7.41 -6.64
N ARG A 379 -9.27 7.33 -7.57
CA ARG A 379 -7.95 6.72 -7.43
C ARG A 379 -6.85 7.73 -7.77
N GLY A 380 -5.61 7.42 -7.38
CA GLY A 380 -4.45 8.26 -7.58
C GLY A 380 -4.23 9.27 -6.46
N CYS A 381 -3.03 9.85 -6.40
CA CYS A 381 -2.67 10.89 -5.43
C CYS A 381 -1.52 11.76 -5.96
N PHE A 382 -1.76 13.05 -6.14
CA PHE A 382 -0.73 13.99 -6.60
C PHE A 382 0.15 14.54 -5.47
N GLY A 383 0.00 14.03 -4.25
CA GLY A 383 0.79 14.44 -3.08
C GLY A 383 2.28 14.13 -3.18
N GLY A 384 2.65 13.00 -3.79
CA GLY A 384 4.03 12.63 -4.06
C GLY A 384 4.89 12.34 -2.83
N CYS A 385 4.29 12.07 -1.66
CA CYS A 385 5.05 11.82 -0.43
C CYS A 385 6.09 10.72 -0.62
N SER A 386 7.35 10.97 -0.25
CA SER A 386 8.50 10.12 -0.58
C SER A 386 8.44 8.71 0.03
N PHE A 387 7.66 8.52 1.10
CA PHE A 387 7.49 7.25 1.81
C PHE A 387 6.28 6.44 1.34
N CYS A 388 5.42 7.02 0.46
CA CYS A 388 4.12 6.45 0.13
C CYS A 388 4.16 5.66 -1.18
N SER A 389 3.66 4.42 -1.15
CA SER A 389 3.60 3.57 -2.33
C SER A 389 2.41 3.86 -3.25
N ILE A 390 1.43 4.64 -2.81
CA ILE A 390 0.21 4.92 -3.59
C ILE A 390 0.57 5.60 -4.91
N THR A 391 1.39 6.64 -4.87
CA THR A 391 1.82 7.35 -6.09
C THR A 391 2.57 6.42 -7.05
N GLU A 392 3.37 5.49 -6.52
CA GLU A 392 4.15 4.55 -7.33
C GLU A 392 3.30 3.42 -7.93
N HIS A 393 2.15 3.14 -7.32
CA HIS A 393 1.22 2.09 -7.76
C HIS A 393 0.03 2.65 -8.53
N GLU A 394 -0.73 3.58 -7.95
CA GLU A 394 -1.94 4.14 -8.58
C GLU A 394 -1.65 5.32 -9.52
N GLY A 395 -0.47 5.94 -9.39
CA GLY A 395 -0.09 7.12 -10.16
C GLY A 395 -0.52 8.45 -9.53
N ARG A 396 -0.13 9.55 -10.18
CA ARG A 396 -0.37 10.91 -9.71
C ARG A 396 -1.61 11.58 -10.31
N ILE A 397 -2.10 11.08 -11.43
CA ILE A 397 -3.29 11.63 -12.10
C ILE A 397 -4.53 11.08 -11.40
N ILE A 398 -5.40 11.98 -10.97
CA ILE A 398 -6.63 11.59 -10.31
C ILE A 398 -7.63 11.03 -11.32
N GLN A 399 -8.12 9.84 -11.05
CA GLN A 399 -9.16 9.15 -11.80
C GLN A 399 -10.44 9.19 -10.97
N SER A 400 -11.41 10.02 -11.35
CA SER A 400 -12.64 10.24 -10.58
C SER A 400 -13.82 9.54 -11.23
N ARG A 401 -14.71 9.02 -10.41
CA ARG A 401 -16.04 8.54 -10.83
C ARG A 401 -17.01 9.70 -11.04
N SER A 402 -18.07 9.45 -11.79
CA SER A 402 -19.21 10.38 -11.86
C SER A 402 -19.98 10.43 -10.54
N GLU A 403 -20.71 11.52 -10.33
CA GLU A 403 -21.61 11.64 -9.17
C GLU A 403 -22.70 10.58 -9.20
N GLU A 404 -23.25 10.32 -10.38
CA GLU A 404 -24.31 9.34 -10.65
C GLU A 404 -23.89 7.94 -10.24
N SER A 405 -22.70 7.51 -10.64
CA SER A 405 -22.13 6.23 -10.28
C SER A 405 -21.95 6.07 -8.77
N ILE A 406 -21.46 7.12 -8.10
CA ILE A 406 -21.24 7.12 -6.65
C ILE A 406 -22.57 7.07 -5.89
N LEU A 407 -23.55 7.91 -6.27
CA LEU A 407 -24.86 7.94 -5.64
C LEU A 407 -25.60 6.61 -5.80
N LYS A 408 -25.55 6.02 -7.00
CA LYS A 408 -26.09 4.68 -7.27
C LYS A 408 -25.47 3.61 -6.36
N GLU A 409 -24.15 3.63 -6.16
CA GLU A 409 -23.48 2.69 -5.26
C GLU A 409 -23.94 2.87 -3.81
N ILE A 410 -24.17 4.11 -3.35
CA ILE A 410 -24.72 4.38 -2.01
C ILE A 410 -26.13 3.81 -1.87
N GLU A 411 -26.96 3.94 -2.91
CA GLU A 411 -28.29 3.35 -2.94
C GLU A 411 -28.23 1.82 -2.96
N ASP A 412 -27.35 1.23 -3.74
CA ASP A 412 -27.12 -0.22 -3.76
C ASP A 412 -26.67 -0.75 -2.38
N ILE A 413 -25.82 -0.02 -1.66
CA ILE A 413 -25.43 -0.36 -0.29
C ILE A 413 -26.64 -0.29 0.64
N ARG A 414 -27.45 0.77 0.53
CA ARG A 414 -28.69 0.94 1.33
C ARG A 414 -29.64 -0.23 1.15
N ASP A 415 -29.83 -0.65 -0.09
CA ASP A 415 -30.89 -1.59 -0.48
C ASP A 415 -30.45 -3.06 -0.39
N LYS A 416 -29.15 -3.35 -0.63
CA LYS A 416 -28.63 -4.71 -0.77
C LYS A 416 -27.79 -5.20 0.43
N VAL A 417 -27.18 -4.28 1.22
CA VAL A 417 -26.29 -4.72 2.33
C VAL A 417 -27.13 -5.07 3.57
N PRO A 418 -27.12 -6.33 4.02
CA PRO A 418 -27.91 -6.75 5.17
C PRO A 418 -27.54 -5.98 6.45
N GLY A 419 -28.55 -5.47 7.15
CA GLY A 419 -28.37 -4.75 8.41
C GLY A 419 -27.74 -3.36 8.25
N PHE A 420 -27.82 -2.75 7.07
CA PHE A 420 -27.38 -1.38 6.86
C PHE A 420 -28.11 -0.40 7.80
N THR A 421 -27.33 0.43 8.48
CA THR A 421 -27.85 1.32 9.53
C THR A 421 -28.15 2.74 9.05
N GLY A 422 -27.99 3.01 7.77
CA GLY A 422 -28.09 4.35 7.18
C GLY A 422 -26.78 5.15 7.27
N VAL A 423 -25.65 4.51 7.59
CA VAL A 423 -24.36 5.18 7.75
C VAL A 423 -23.38 4.68 6.71
N ILE A 424 -22.91 5.56 5.85
CA ILE A 424 -21.75 5.34 5.00
C ILE A 424 -20.50 5.64 5.85
N SER A 425 -19.65 4.63 6.00
CA SER A 425 -18.47 4.69 6.90
C SER A 425 -17.34 5.55 6.36
N ASP A 426 -17.24 5.66 5.04
CA ASP A 426 -16.30 6.53 4.35
C ASP A 426 -16.77 6.81 2.92
N LEU A 427 -16.78 8.07 2.53
CA LEU A 427 -16.98 8.50 1.14
C LEU A 427 -15.70 9.21 0.71
N GLY A 428 -14.73 8.44 0.18
CA GLY A 428 -13.39 8.95 -0.02
C GLY A 428 -12.55 8.12 -1.01
N GLY A 429 -11.24 8.15 -0.81
CA GLY A 429 -10.26 7.48 -1.64
C GLY A 429 -8.88 7.52 -0.98
N PRO A 430 -7.77 7.39 -1.72
CA PRO A 430 -6.43 7.51 -1.16
C PRO A 430 -6.20 8.81 -0.37
N THR A 431 -6.89 9.88 -0.80
CA THR A 431 -6.99 11.17 -0.09
C THR A 431 -8.39 11.73 -0.31
N ALA A 432 -9.13 12.00 0.75
CA ALA A 432 -10.57 12.32 0.67
C ALA A 432 -10.90 13.54 -0.19
N ASN A 433 -10.03 14.57 -0.16
CA ASN A 433 -10.29 15.86 -0.82
C ASN A 433 -9.48 16.07 -2.11
N MET A 434 -9.34 15.00 -2.90
CA MET A 434 -8.74 15.10 -4.25
C MET A 434 -9.74 14.76 -5.38
N TYR A 435 -11.01 14.51 -5.02
CA TYR A 435 -12.04 14.18 -6.01
C TYR A 435 -12.21 15.30 -7.03
N LYS A 436 -12.08 14.95 -8.32
CA LYS A 436 -12.14 15.85 -9.48
C LYS A 436 -11.09 16.96 -9.50
N LEU A 437 -10.13 17.00 -8.57
CA LEU A 437 -9.02 17.94 -8.63
C LEU A 437 -7.99 17.45 -9.68
N ARG A 438 -7.59 18.35 -10.55
CA ARG A 438 -6.67 18.05 -11.65
C ARG A 438 -5.83 19.28 -12.04
N CYS A 439 -4.89 19.07 -12.94
CA CYS A 439 -4.15 20.17 -13.55
C CYS A 439 -5.07 21.03 -14.44
N LYS A 440 -5.07 22.35 -14.25
CA LYS A 440 -5.84 23.30 -15.09
C LYS A 440 -5.35 23.36 -16.54
N SER A 441 -4.11 22.92 -16.78
CA SER A 441 -3.51 22.89 -18.12
C SER A 441 -3.29 21.45 -18.59
N PRO A 442 -4.12 20.92 -19.52
CA PRO A 442 -3.93 19.57 -20.07
C PRO A 442 -2.56 19.40 -20.75
N LYS A 443 -2.03 20.44 -21.40
CA LYS A 443 -0.71 20.43 -22.02
C LYS A 443 0.39 20.26 -20.96
N ALA A 444 0.33 21.02 -19.86
CA ALA A 444 1.27 20.88 -18.75
C ALA A 444 1.14 19.50 -18.07
N GLU A 445 -0.08 18.97 -17.86
CA GLU A 445 -0.31 17.66 -17.28
C GLU A 445 0.36 16.55 -18.10
N GLN A 446 0.22 16.59 -19.43
CA GLN A 446 0.80 15.60 -20.34
C GLN A 446 2.32 15.56 -20.34
N THR A 447 2.99 16.65 -20.03
CA THR A 447 4.46 16.79 -20.12
C THR A 447 5.14 16.98 -18.78
N CYS A 448 4.38 17.08 -17.68
CA CYS A 448 4.89 17.38 -16.35
C CYS A 448 5.66 16.19 -15.73
N ARG A 449 6.90 16.45 -15.31
CA ARG A 449 7.75 15.49 -14.59
C ARG A 449 7.96 15.82 -13.11
N ARG A 450 7.15 16.76 -12.54
CA ARG A 450 7.19 17.03 -11.09
C ARG A 450 6.79 15.81 -10.29
N ALA A 451 7.47 15.56 -9.20
CA ALA A 451 7.14 14.45 -8.30
C ALA A 451 5.89 14.73 -7.45
N SER A 452 5.54 16.02 -7.23
CA SER A 452 4.40 16.43 -6.41
C SER A 452 3.75 17.69 -6.98
N CYS A 453 2.43 17.80 -6.92
CA CYS A 453 1.71 19.04 -7.28
C CYS A 453 1.53 20.00 -6.09
N VAL A 454 1.91 19.58 -4.88
CA VAL A 454 1.68 20.32 -3.64
C VAL A 454 2.96 20.57 -2.83
N TRP A 455 4.11 20.14 -3.33
CA TRP A 455 5.39 20.35 -2.68
C TRP A 455 6.46 20.84 -3.70
N PRO A 456 7.37 21.77 -3.34
CA PRO A 456 7.47 22.50 -2.05
C PRO A 456 6.34 23.50 -1.81
N THR A 457 5.68 23.92 -2.86
CA THR A 457 4.49 24.80 -2.86
C THR A 457 3.42 24.21 -3.77
N ILE A 458 2.17 24.57 -3.54
CA ILE A 458 1.06 24.20 -4.44
C ILE A 458 1.35 24.75 -5.83
N CYS A 459 1.25 23.88 -6.83
CA CYS A 459 1.49 24.24 -8.22
C CYS A 459 0.41 25.24 -8.69
N PRO A 460 0.74 26.37 -9.36
CA PRO A 460 -0.24 27.32 -9.87
C PRO A 460 -1.26 26.71 -10.85
N HIS A 461 -0.85 25.67 -11.58
CA HIS A 461 -1.77 24.91 -12.44
C HIS A 461 -2.65 23.91 -11.70
N MET A 462 -2.47 23.74 -10.38
CA MET A 462 -3.31 22.81 -9.61
C MET A 462 -4.66 23.45 -9.35
N ASP A 463 -5.72 22.72 -9.65
CA ASP A 463 -7.06 23.08 -9.24
C ASP A 463 -7.26 22.77 -7.74
N THR A 464 -7.74 23.76 -6.99
CA THR A 464 -8.00 23.66 -5.56
C THR A 464 -9.48 23.91 -5.20
N ASP A 465 -10.36 24.02 -6.20
CA ASP A 465 -11.81 24.20 -5.98
C ASP A 465 -12.47 22.89 -5.54
N HIS A 466 -12.90 22.85 -4.29
CA HIS A 466 -13.59 21.67 -3.73
C HIS A 466 -15.10 21.67 -3.98
N SER A 467 -15.63 22.58 -4.78
CA SER A 467 -17.07 22.61 -5.08
C SER A 467 -17.63 21.28 -5.59
N PRO A 468 -16.94 20.49 -6.46
CA PRO A 468 -17.43 19.19 -6.87
C PRO A 468 -17.55 18.21 -5.70
N THR A 469 -16.57 18.19 -4.79
CA THR A 469 -16.59 17.32 -3.60
C THR A 469 -17.70 17.72 -2.63
N ILE A 470 -17.85 19.01 -2.39
CA ILE A 470 -18.91 19.54 -1.52
C ILE A 470 -20.31 19.19 -2.07
N ASN A 471 -20.50 19.34 -3.37
CA ASN A 471 -21.78 19.04 -4.02
C ASN A 471 -22.10 17.54 -3.96
N LEU A 472 -21.12 16.67 -4.22
CA LEU A 472 -21.25 15.23 -4.06
C LEU A 472 -21.66 14.86 -2.62
N TYR A 473 -21.00 15.43 -1.61
CA TYR A 473 -21.29 15.16 -0.20
C TYR A 473 -22.71 15.56 0.18
N ARG A 474 -23.20 16.70 -0.33
CA ARG A 474 -24.58 17.16 -0.10
C ARG A 474 -25.59 16.23 -0.73
N LYS A 475 -25.43 15.91 -2.03
CA LYS A 475 -26.29 14.98 -2.75
C LYS A 475 -26.34 13.60 -2.07
N ALA A 476 -25.17 13.07 -1.67
CA ALA A 476 -25.10 11.79 -0.98
C ALA A 476 -25.82 11.79 0.38
N ARG A 477 -25.74 12.91 1.12
CA ARG A 477 -26.43 13.06 2.41
C ARG A 477 -27.94 13.17 2.26
N ASP A 478 -28.40 13.76 1.15
CA ASP A 478 -29.83 14.01 0.90
C ASP A 478 -30.57 12.76 0.36
N LEU A 479 -29.84 11.67 0.06
CA LEU A 479 -30.43 10.40 -0.37
C LEU A 479 -31.36 9.83 0.72
N LYS A 480 -32.55 9.41 0.31
CA LYS A 480 -33.55 8.79 1.22
C LYS A 480 -32.96 7.55 1.90
N GLY A 481 -33.10 7.45 3.21
CA GLY A 481 -32.57 6.33 4.00
C GLY A 481 -31.12 6.47 4.46
N ILE A 482 -30.40 7.49 3.99
CA ILE A 482 -29.06 7.82 4.48
C ILE A 482 -29.18 8.76 5.69
N LYS A 483 -28.61 8.35 6.80
CA LYS A 483 -28.59 9.13 8.06
C LYS A 483 -27.29 9.92 8.21
N LYS A 484 -26.19 9.37 7.71
CA LYS A 484 -24.87 9.98 7.87
C LYS A 484 -23.90 9.50 6.80
N ILE A 485 -23.15 10.45 6.28
CA ILE A 485 -21.96 10.20 5.44
C ILE A 485 -20.76 10.61 6.27
N LEU A 486 -19.83 9.69 6.53
CA LEU A 486 -18.58 9.97 7.22
C LEU A 486 -17.43 10.04 6.23
N ILE A 487 -16.40 10.82 6.58
CA ILE A 487 -15.11 10.87 5.92
C ILE A 487 -14.08 10.34 6.91
N ALA A 488 -13.61 9.12 6.64
CA ALA A 488 -12.61 8.43 7.44
C ALA A 488 -11.24 8.36 6.74
N SER A 489 -11.21 8.58 5.44
CA SER A 489 -9.99 8.75 4.63
C SER A 489 -9.21 9.99 5.06
N GLY A 490 -7.90 9.98 4.85
CA GLY A 490 -7.06 11.12 5.20
C GLY A 490 -7.39 12.36 4.38
N VAL A 491 -7.36 13.53 5.03
CA VAL A 491 -7.57 14.83 4.39
C VAL A 491 -6.23 15.53 4.20
N ARG A 492 -5.96 16.01 2.98
CA ARG A 492 -4.85 16.93 2.70
C ARG A 492 -5.22 18.33 3.17
N TYR A 493 -4.75 18.66 4.35
CA TYR A 493 -5.05 19.96 5.00
C TYR A 493 -4.46 21.14 4.24
N ASP A 494 -3.33 20.95 3.57
CA ASP A 494 -2.64 21.97 2.77
C ASP A 494 -3.46 22.46 1.57
N ILE A 495 -4.21 21.58 0.89
CA ILE A 495 -5.15 22.00 -0.16
C ILE A 495 -6.53 22.37 0.38
N ALA A 496 -6.91 21.84 1.54
CA ALA A 496 -8.19 22.17 2.16
C ALA A 496 -8.25 23.63 2.66
N VAL A 497 -7.13 24.21 3.09
CA VAL A 497 -7.07 25.62 3.52
C VAL A 497 -7.24 26.59 2.36
N GLU A 498 -6.98 26.17 1.12
CA GLU A 498 -7.22 26.96 -0.09
C GLU A 498 -8.72 27.16 -0.36
N ASP A 499 -9.58 26.26 0.17
CA ASP A 499 -11.02 26.38 0.09
C ASP A 499 -11.68 26.13 1.46
N PRO A 500 -11.81 27.14 2.32
CA PRO A 500 -12.40 27.01 3.64
C PRO A 500 -13.85 26.50 3.66
N ARG A 501 -14.58 26.60 2.52
CA ARG A 501 -15.95 26.06 2.39
C ARG A 501 -15.95 24.55 2.58
N TYR A 502 -14.91 23.84 2.09
CA TYR A 502 -14.74 22.41 2.28
C TYR A 502 -14.58 22.05 3.76
N ILE A 503 -13.71 22.78 4.49
CA ILE A 503 -13.49 22.55 5.92
C ILE A 503 -14.79 22.75 6.71
N LYS A 504 -15.57 23.77 6.35
CA LYS A 504 -16.87 24.06 6.95
C LYS A 504 -17.87 22.90 6.72
N GLU A 505 -18.01 22.42 5.49
CA GLU A 505 -18.86 21.29 5.14
C GLU A 505 -18.44 20.02 5.90
N LEU A 506 -17.12 19.72 5.88
CA LEU A 506 -16.54 18.58 6.56
C LEU A 506 -16.85 18.58 8.08
N ALA A 507 -16.53 19.66 8.80
CA ALA A 507 -16.74 19.80 10.23
C ALA A 507 -18.23 19.72 10.58
N LYS A 508 -19.06 20.39 9.79
CA LYS A 508 -20.50 20.47 10.09
C LYS A 508 -21.22 19.12 9.90
N TYR A 509 -20.86 18.32 8.89
CA TYR A 509 -21.69 17.19 8.50
C TYR A 509 -20.97 15.83 8.52
N HIS A 510 -19.65 15.77 8.27
CA HIS A 510 -18.96 14.53 7.89
C HIS A 510 -17.98 13.99 8.93
N VAL A 511 -17.72 14.73 10.01
CA VAL A 511 -16.86 14.30 11.10
C VAL A 511 -17.69 13.76 12.26
N GLY A 512 -17.34 12.56 12.73
CA GLY A 512 -18.04 11.86 13.81
C GLY A 512 -17.49 12.14 15.22
N GLY A 513 -16.62 13.15 15.39
CA GLY A 513 -15.95 13.48 16.65
C GLY A 513 -14.43 13.56 16.48
N TYR A 514 -13.85 12.74 15.64
CA TYR A 514 -12.42 12.71 15.37
C TYR A 514 -12.15 12.80 13.87
N LEU A 515 -11.20 13.66 13.49
CA LEU A 515 -10.70 13.77 12.12
C LEU A 515 -9.21 13.43 12.10
N LYS A 516 -8.84 12.47 11.25
CA LYS A 516 -7.44 12.07 11.04
C LYS A 516 -6.78 13.01 10.05
N ILE A 517 -5.64 13.56 10.42
CA ILE A 517 -4.77 14.35 9.54
C ILE A 517 -3.32 13.91 9.70
N ALA A 518 -2.52 14.12 8.69
CA ALA A 518 -1.18 13.55 8.62
C ALA A 518 -0.11 14.64 8.37
N PRO A 519 0.27 15.45 9.40
CA PRO A 519 1.41 16.34 9.29
C PRO A 519 2.73 15.59 9.14
N GLU A 520 2.85 14.38 9.69
CA GLU A 520 3.97 13.43 9.67
C GLU A 520 5.17 13.86 10.51
N HIS A 521 5.50 15.14 10.58
CA HIS A 521 6.55 15.76 11.41
C HIS A 521 6.27 17.24 11.66
N THR A 522 7.04 17.88 12.55
CA THR A 522 6.98 19.34 12.81
C THR A 522 8.16 20.08 12.23
N GLU A 523 9.31 19.42 12.08
CA GLU A 523 10.56 20.01 11.65
C GLU A 523 10.69 20.03 10.12
N GLU A 524 11.21 21.13 9.57
CA GLU A 524 11.35 21.35 8.13
C GLU A 524 12.31 20.34 7.47
N GLY A 525 13.39 19.98 8.18
CA GLY A 525 14.37 18.99 7.70
C GLY A 525 13.72 17.68 7.28
N PRO A 526 13.03 16.96 8.20
CA PRO A 526 12.25 15.77 7.88
C PRO A 526 11.14 16.00 6.87
N LEU A 527 10.33 17.07 7.02
CA LEU A 527 9.21 17.37 6.13
C LEU A 527 9.67 17.55 4.67
N SER A 528 10.82 18.22 4.45
CA SER A 528 11.40 18.36 3.11
C SER A 528 11.78 17.03 2.48
N LYS A 529 12.25 16.05 3.26
CA LYS A 529 12.57 14.71 2.77
C LYS A 529 11.32 13.85 2.56
N MET A 530 10.25 14.15 3.31
CA MET A 530 8.93 13.52 3.15
C MET A 530 8.13 14.09 1.97
N MET A 531 8.55 15.24 1.40
CA MET A 531 7.77 16.02 0.43
C MET A 531 6.41 16.44 1.03
N LYS A 532 6.42 16.90 2.27
CA LYS A 532 5.25 17.41 3.00
C LYS A 532 5.37 18.94 3.19
N PRO A 533 4.24 19.64 3.23
CA PRO A 533 4.24 21.06 3.53
C PRO A 533 4.72 21.33 4.96
N GLY A 534 5.20 22.54 5.21
CA GLY A 534 5.51 23.01 6.55
C GLY A 534 4.26 23.10 7.45
N MET A 535 4.47 23.33 8.74
CA MET A 535 3.41 23.38 9.75
C MET A 535 2.43 24.57 9.61
N GLY A 536 2.72 25.56 8.81
CA GLY A 536 1.84 26.74 8.63
C GLY A 536 0.44 26.39 8.19
N SER A 537 0.30 25.55 7.15
CA SER A 537 -1.01 25.07 6.67
C SER A 537 -1.73 24.15 7.67
N TYR A 538 -0.99 23.44 8.51
CA TYR A 538 -1.58 22.67 9.60
C TYR A 538 -2.27 23.56 10.64
N TYR A 539 -1.60 24.65 11.06
CA TYR A 539 -2.18 25.59 12.03
C TYR A 539 -3.40 26.31 11.46
N GLN A 540 -3.34 26.75 10.21
CA GLN A 540 -4.48 27.35 9.52
C GLN A 540 -5.67 26.41 9.45
N PHE A 541 -5.41 25.15 9.07
CA PHE A 541 -6.46 24.13 9.03
C PHE A 541 -7.07 23.89 10.42
N LYS A 542 -6.23 23.79 11.45
CA LYS A 542 -6.68 23.59 12.83
C LYS A 542 -7.56 24.74 13.31
N GLU A 543 -7.16 25.98 13.06
CA GLU A 543 -7.94 27.16 13.41
C GLU A 543 -9.32 27.16 12.74
N LEU A 544 -9.37 26.93 11.43
CA LEU A 544 -10.61 26.84 10.68
C LEU A 544 -11.49 25.67 11.14
N PHE A 545 -10.90 24.51 11.41
CA PHE A 545 -11.63 23.35 11.88
C PHE A 545 -12.23 23.57 13.27
N ASP A 546 -11.46 24.15 14.20
CA ASP A 546 -11.95 24.50 15.54
C ASP A 546 -13.05 25.55 15.48
N LYS A 547 -12.93 26.57 14.63
CA LYS A 547 -13.95 27.59 14.37
C LYS A 547 -15.24 26.94 13.87
N TYR A 548 -15.18 26.16 12.80
CA TYR A 548 -16.38 25.57 12.20
C TYR A 548 -16.99 24.45 13.06
N SER A 549 -16.20 23.78 13.88
CA SER A 549 -16.72 22.83 14.87
C SER A 549 -17.53 23.54 15.95
N LYS A 550 -17.07 24.70 16.44
CA LYS A 550 -17.80 25.57 17.37
C LYS A 550 -19.09 26.11 16.75
N GLU A 551 -19.02 26.62 15.52
CA GLU A 551 -20.20 27.09 14.77
C GLU A 551 -21.24 25.97 14.60
N ALA A 552 -20.81 24.72 14.47
CA ALA A 552 -21.69 23.56 14.36
C ALA A 552 -22.20 23.04 15.71
N GLY A 553 -21.80 23.64 16.84
CA GLY A 553 -22.15 23.17 18.18
C GLY A 553 -21.59 21.81 18.54
N LYS A 554 -20.45 21.41 17.93
CA LYS A 554 -19.87 20.08 18.08
C LYS A 554 -18.53 20.13 18.81
N GLN A 555 -18.30 19.10 19.64
CA GLN A 555 -16.99 18.79 20.18
C GLN A 555 -16.28 17.82 19.25
N GLN A 556 -15.27 18.31 18.52
CA GLN A 556 -14.50 17.53 17.56
C GLN A 556 -13.02 17.76 17.78
N TYR A 557 -12.20 16.74 17.45
CA TYR A 557 -10.78 16.75 17.70
C TYR A 557 -10.01 16.27 16.48
N LEU A 558 -8.84 16.89 16.21
CA LEU A 558 -7.89 16.40 15.24
C LEU A 558 -7.03 15.30 15.87
N ILE A 559 -6.79 14.23 15.10
CA ILE A 559 -5.83 13.18 15.45
C ILE A 559 -4.66 13.28 14.47
N PRO A 560 -3.55 13.91 14.86
CA PRO A 560 -2.40 14.01 13.99
C PRO A 560 -1.64 12.68 13.95
N TYR A 561 -1.23 12.28 12.73
CA TYR A 561 -0.34 11.16 12.51
C TYR A 561 1.09 11.64 12.30
N PHE A 562 2.04 10.92 12.90
CA PHE A 562 3.47 11.20 12.78
C PHE A 562 4.23 9.93 12.44
N ILE A 563 5.31 10.08 11.65
CA ILE A 563 6.21 9.00 11.27
C ILE A 563 7.53 9.18 12.03
N SER A 564 7.86 8.20 12.88
CA SER A 564 9.17 8.16 13.54
C SER A 564 10.23 7.52 12.66
N ALA A 565 11.48 7.92 12.83
CA ALA A 565 12.65 7.34 12.15
C ALA A 565 12.59 7.39 10.60
N HIS A 566 11.92 8.38 10.02
CA HIS A 566 12.00 8.64 8.59
C HIS A 566 13.42 9.12 8.22
N PRO A 567 13.98 8.76 7.05
CA PRO A 567 15.22 9.34 6.57
C PRO A 567 15.19 10.87 6.60
N GLY A 568 16.26 11.49 7.10
CA GLY A 568 16.33 12.94 7.34
C GLY A 568 15.83 13.39 8.70
N THR A 569 15.42 12.47 9.59
CA THR A 569 14.97 12.79 10.94
C THR A 569 16.09 12.48 11.95
N THR A 570 16.65 13.51 12.59
CA THR A 570 17.66 13.38 13.64
C THR A 570 17.04 13.08 15.00
N ASP A 571 17.88 12.72 15.98
CA ASP A 571 17.40 12.55 17.37
C ASP A 571 16.87 13.88 17.94
N GLU A 572 17.46 15.01 17.53
CA GLU A 572 17.01 16.36 17.90
C GLU A 572 15.63 16.68 17.34
N ASP A 573 15.42 16.44 16.05
CA ASP A 573 14.11 16.63 15.40
C ASP A 573 13.02 15.84 16.14
N MET A 574 13.34 14.63 16.59
CA MET A 574 12.40 13.79 17.35
C MET A 574 12.11 14.31 18.76
N ILE A 575 13.09 14.93 19.42
CA ILE A 575 12.88 15.59 20.72
C ILE A 575 11.97 16.80 20.53
N ASN A 576 12.23 17.64 19.51
CA ASN A 576 11.40 18.81 19.22
C ASN A 576 9.96 18.38 18.91
N LEU A 577 9.78 17.37 18.10
CA LEU A 577 8.45 16.81 17.83
C LEU A 577 7.78 16.27 19.11
N ALA A 578 8.51 15.58 19.98
CA ALA A 578 7.98 15.07 21.25
C ALA A 578 7.53 16.20 22.19
N LEU A 579 8.30 17.29 22.26
CA LEU A 579 7.95 18.48 23.02
C LEU A 579 6.67 19.12 22.44
N TRP A 580 6.61 19.29 21.14
CA TRP A 580 5.42 19.82 20.46
C TRP A 580 4.16 18.96 20.74
N VAL A 581 4.30 17.62 20.68
CA VAL A 581 3.21 16.66 20.99
C VAL A 581 2.75 16.86 22.43
N LYS A 582 3.68 17.07 23.37
CA LYS A 582 3.38 17.31 24.78
C LYS A 582 2.70 18.65 25.03
N GLU A 583 3.21 19.73 24.44
CA GLU A 583 2.65 21.08 24.54
C GLU A 583 1.21 21.12 24.03
N ASN A 584 0.94 20.44 22.93
CA ASN A 584 -0.40 20.30 22.35
C ASN A 584 -1.28 19.25 23.05
N ARG A 585 -0.78 18.64 24.16
CA ARG A 585 -1.48 17.66 24.98
C ARG A 585 -1.95 16.41 24.24
N PHE A 586 -1.28 16.05 23.16
CA PHE A 586 -1.55 14.79 22.47
C PHE A 586 -0.93 13.62 23.20
N LYS A 587 -1.67 12.51 23.28
CA LYS A 587 -1.20 11.20 23.71
C LYS A 587 -1.33 10.25 22.53
N LEU A 588 -0.21 9.94 21.89
CA LEU A 588 -0.17 9.12 20.71
C LEU A 588 -0.05 7.64 21.10
N ASP A 589 -1.15 6.90 21.06
CA ASP A 589 -1.16 5.47 21.33
C ASP A 589 -0.62 4.66 20.15
N GLN A 590 -0.91 5.11 18.93
CA GLN A 590 -0.42 4.51 17.68
C GLN A 590 0.64 5.41 17.04
N VAL A 591 1.87 4.92 17.00
CA VAL A 591 3.01 5.56 16.33
C VAL A 591 3.51 4.64 15.24
N GLN A 592 3.65 5.19 14.04
CA GLN A 592 4.23 4.47 12.91
C GLN A 592 5.73 4.74 12.81
N ASN A 593 6.54 3.68 12.91
CA ASN A 593 7.91 3.75 12.45
C ASN A 593 7.94 3.74 10.93
N PHE A 594 8.84 4.52 10.36
CA PHE A 594 9.11 4.45 8.94
C PHE A 594 9.34 2.99 8.51
N TYR A 595 8.61 2.58 7.47
CA TYR A 595 8.68 1.24 6.91
C TYR A 595 9.25 1.32 5.49
N PRO A 596 10.46 0.82 5.22
CA PRO A 596 11.04 0.88 3.90
C PRO A 596 10.27 0.01 2.89
N SER A 597 9.34 0.62 2.18
CA SER A 597 8.63 -0.03 1.06
C SER A 597 9.49 -0.03 -0.19
N PRO A 598 9.58 -1.12 -0.96
CA PRO A 598 10.39 -1.14 -2.18
C PRO A 598 10.02 0.00 -3.14
N LEU A 599 10.98 0.50 -3.88
CA LEU A 599 10.90 1.60 -4.86
C LEU A 599 10.48 2.98 -4.30
N ALA A 600 10.01 3.12 -3.08
CA ALA A 600 9.72 4.44 -2.51
C ALA A 600 11.02 5.27 -2.38
N ASN A 601 10.95 6.58 -2.66
CA ASN A 601 12.10 7.49 -2.56
C ASN A 601 12.74 7.50 -1.17
N ALA A 602 11.92 7.45 -0.11
CA ALA A 602 12.41 7.38 1.26
C ALA A 602 13.14 6.06 1.55
N THR A 603 12.78 4.96 0.91
CA THR A 603 13.49 3.68 1.00
C THR A 603 14.87 3.77 0.32
N THR A 604 14.94 4.48 -0.80
CA THR A 604 16.21 4.80 -1.42
C THR A 604 17.09 5.63 -0.50
N MET A 605 16.55 6.68 0.13
CA MET A 605 17.29 7.47 1.15
C MET A 605 17.75 6.58 2.32
N TYR A 606 16.89 5.70 2.80
CA TYR A 606 17.19 4.79 3.92
C TYR A 606 18.38 3.88 3.63
N TYR A 607 18.44 3.31 2.44
CA TYR A 607 19.50 2.38 2.05
C TYR A 607 20.78 3.09 1.67
N THR A 608 20.68 4.15 0.86
CA THR A 608 21.84 4.80 0.22
C THR A 608 22.42 5.97 1.02
N GLU A 609 21.65 6.53 1.95
CA GLU A 609 21.97 7.79 2.65
C GLU A 609 22.11 8.99 1.69
N LYS A 610 21.59 8.89 0.46
CA LYS A 610 21.56 9.95 -0.56
C LYS A 610 20.12 10.38 -0.83
N ASN A 611 19.94 11.64 -1.21
CA ASN A 611 18.63 12.20 -1.54
C ASN A 611 18.33 12.07 -3.05
N PRO A 612 17.48 11.13 -3.49
CA PRO A 612 17.12 10.98 -4.91
C PRO A 612 16.15 12.04 -5.43
N LEU A 613 15.57 12.85 -4.56
CA LEU A 613 14.71 13.96 -4.96
C LEU A 613 15.48 15.07 -5.71
N ASN A 614 16.78 15.16 -5.46
CA ASN A 614 17.68 16.07 -6.11
C ASN A 614 18.65 15.32 -7.04
N LYS A 615 19.50 16.06 -7.75
CA LYS A 615 20.61 15.47 -8.52
C LYS A 615 21.49 14.64 -7.58
N VAL A 616 21.66 13.37 -7.88
CA VAL A 616 22.49 12.46 -7.08
C VAL A 616 23.96 12.66 -7.46
N SER A 617 24.83 12.85 -6.46
CA SER A 617 26.28 12.93 -6.63
C SER A 617 27.03 12.08 -5.61
N ARG A 618 28.28 11.80 -5.86
CA ARG A 618 29.14 11.10 -4.89
C ARG A 618 29.50 11.97 -3.72
N THR A 619 29.63 13.27 -3.95
CA THR A 619 29.92 14.28 -2.93
C THR A 619 28.66 15.08 -2.62
N GLY A 620 28.25 15.13 -1.34
CA GLY A 620 27.06 15.86 -0.92
C GLY A 620 25.74 15.10 -1.13
N GLY A 621 24.64 15.76 -0.79
CA GLY A 621 23.29 15.18 -0.85
C GLY A 621 23.03 14.10 0.20
N ASP A 622 23.83 14.06 1.28
CA ASP A 622 23.73 13.07 2.33
C ASP A 622 22.46 13.28 3.17
N VAL A 623 21.86 12.16 3.55
CA VAL A 623 20.64 12.13 4.36
C VAL A 623 20.94 11.32 5.61
N PHE A 624 20.73 11.93 6.78
CA PHE A 624 20.79 11.20 8.04
C PHE A 624 19.74 10.08 8.08
N VAL A 625 20.13 8.91 8.58
CA VAL A 625 19.23 7.75 8.71
C VAL A 625 19.35 7.16 10.10
N ALA A 626 18.22 7.10 10.80
CA ALA A 626 18.13 6.44 12.10
C ALA A 626 18.22 4.92 11.94
N LYS A 627 19.46 4.40 11.76
CA LYS A 627 19.74 2.97 11.64
C LYS A 627 19.83 2.28 13.00
N GLY A 628 19.56 0.99 13.00
CA GLY A 628 19.63 0.14 14.18
C GLY A 628 18.35 0.19 15.03
N GLU A 629 18.04 -0.96 15.64
CA GLU A 629 16.79 -1.16 16.40
C GLU A 629 16.69 -0.18 17.59
N ARG A 630 17.81 0.06 18.30
CA ARG A 630 17.83 0.93 19.49
C ARG A 630 17.40 2.37 19.16
N ARG A 631 17.97 2.98 18.07
CA ARG A 631 17.65 4.35 17.70
C ARG A 631 16.21 4.46 17.19
N ARG A 632 15.76 3.51 16.39
CA ARG A 632 14.36 3.46 15.92
C ARG A 632 13.38 3.30 17.07
N ARG A 633 13.71 2.51 18.09
CA ARG A 633 12.92 2.40 19.32
C ARG A 633 12.91 3.70 20.12
N LEU A 634 14.05 4.41 20.20
CA LEU A 634 14.11 5.73 20.85
C LEU A 634 13.17 6.72 20.16
N HIS A 635 13.23 6.84 18.84
CA HIS A 635 12.34 7.73 18.08
C HIS A 635 10.86 7.41 18.33
N LYS A 636 10.51 6.12 18.38
CA LYS A 636 9.16 5.70 18.73
C LYS A 636 8.78 6.02 20.18
N ALA A 637 9.70 5.83 21.11
CA ALA A 637 9.48 6.13 22.53
C ALA A 637 9.26 7.64 22.77
N LEU A 638 10.01 8.50 22.07
CA LEU A 638 9.85 9.96 22.14
C LEU A 638 8.44 10.39 21.74
N LEU A 639 7.85 9.82 20.66
CA LEU A 639 6.46 10.10 20.29
C LEU A 639 5.44 9.56 21.31
N ARG A 640 5.82 8.52 22.07
CA ARG A 640 5.01 7.97 23.15
C ARG A 640 5.57 8.40 24.52
N TYR A 641 6.00 9.65 24.64
CA TYR A 641 6.61 10.20 25.86
C TYR A 641 5.80 9.94 27.14
N HIS A 642 4.49 9.75 27.02
CA HIS A 642 3.56 9.45 28.11
C HIS A 642 3.61 7.98 28.58
N ASP A 643 4.26 7.07 27.82
CA ASP A 643 4.38 5.65 28.15
C ASP A 643 5.60 5.40 29.06
N PRO A 644 5.37 4.99 30.33
CA PRO A 644 6.45 4.75 31.27
C PRO A 644 7.50 3.74 30.79
N ALA A 645 7.13 2.79 29.94
CA ALA A 645 8.05 1.78 29.41
C ALA A 645 9.17 2.40 28.55
N GLY A 646 8.95 3.60 27.98
CA GLY A 646 9.92 4.34 27.18
C GLY A 646 10.85 5.25 27.98
N TRP A 647 10.51 5.61 29.25
CA TRP A 647 11.21 6.63 30.01
C TRP A 647 12.71 6.36 30.27
N PRO A 648 13.13 5.15 30.60
CA PRO A 648 14.57 4.89 30.81
C PRO A 648 15.40 5.21 29.57
N MET A 649 14.96 4.76 28.42
CA MET A 649 15.62 5.00 27.13
C MET A 649 15.64 6.49 26.76
N ILE A 650 14.54 7.21 27.02
CA ILE A 650 14.44 8.64 26.73
C ILE A 650 15.39 9.42 27.66
N ARG A 651 15.44 9.11 28.98
CA ARG A 651 16.35 9.76 29.91
C ARG A 651 17.82 9.56 29.53
N GLU A 652 18.21 8.33 29.23
CA GLU A 652 19.55 8.00 28.74
C GLU A 652 19.92 8.84 27.51
N ALA A 653 19.04 8.91 26.51
CA ALA A 653 19.27 9.69 25.31
C ALA A 653 19.37 11.20 25.61
N LEU A 654 18.49 11.75 26.45
CA LEU A 654 18.52 13.16 26.83
C LEU A 654 19.82 13.52 27.57
N LEU A 655 20.31 12.67 28.46
CA LEU A 655 21.59 12.87 29.13
C LEU A 655 22.76 12.81 28.14
N ALA A 656 22.78 11.83 27.26
CA ALA A 656 23.82 11.70 26.23
C ALA A 656 23.87 12.90 25.27
N MET A 657 22.74 13.56 25.05
CA MET A 657 22.62 14.76 24.19
C MET A 657 22.78 16.08 24.98
N GLY A 658 23.14 16.05 26.26
CA GLY A 658 23.26 17.24 27.11
C GLY A 658 21.92 17.93 27.41
N LYS A 659 20.79 17.27 27.23
CA LYS A 659 19.43 17.79 27.42
C LYS A 659 18.80 17.33 28.76
N GLY A 660 19.61 17.12 29.78
CA GLY A 660 19.16 16.67 31.12
C GLY A 660 18.09 17.59 31.75
N HIS A 661 18.02 18.86 31.38
CA HIS A 661 16.99 19.80 31.80
C HIS A 661 15.56 19.39 31.38
N LEU A 662 15.42 18.53 30.40
CA LEU A 662 14.13 17.97 29.95
C LEU A 662 13.66 16.78 30.82
N ILE A 663 14.43 16.37 31.80
CA ILE A 663 14.12 15.31 32.79
C ILE A 663 13.63 15.95 34.07
N GLY A 664 12.40 15.70 34.49
CA GLY A 664 11.80 16.24 35.68
C GLY A 664 10.29 16.29 35.66
N ASN A 665 9.70 16.87 36.72
CA ASN A 665 8.24 16.98 36.83
C ASN A 665 7.69 18.36 36.41
N GLY A 666 8.57 19.25 35.93
CA GLY A 666 8.18 20.58 35.48
C GLY A 666 7.43 20.54 34.16
N PRO A 667 6.65 21.59 33.83
CA PRO A 667 5.87 21.65 32.59
C PRO A 667 6.74 21.59 31.31
N GLY A 668 7.97 22.10 31.37
CA GLY A 668 8.94 22.04 30.26
C GLY A 668 9.72 20.71 30.17
N CYS A 669 9.61 19.80 31.16
CA CYS A 669 10.30 18.51 31.07
C CYS A 669 9.54 17.52 30.22
N LEU A 670 10.23 16.68 29.46
CA LEU A 670 9.60 15.68 28.57
C LEU A 670 9.15 14.43 29.35
N VAL A 671 10.04 13.92 30.21
CA VAL A 671 9.79 12.71 31.02
C VAL A 671 10.17 12.96 32.50
N PRO A 672 9.53 12.28 33.46
CA PRO A 672 9.83 12.46 34.89
C PRO A 672 11.23 11.97 35.22
N ALA A 673 11.79 12.51 36.34
CA ALA A 673 12.99 11.98 36.93
C ALA A 673 12.79 10.52 37.37
N GLU A 674 13.89 9.78 37.49
CA GLU A 674 13.85 8.38 37.93
C GLU A 674 13.33 8.25 39.35
N GLY A 675 12.20 7.56 39.54
CA GLY A 675 11.59 7.35 40.85
C GLY A 675 12.22 6.18 41.62
N ARG A 676 12.16 6.22 42.97
CA ARG A 676 12.66 5.12 43.82
C ARG A 676 12.07 3.75 43.47
N ASN A 677 10.84 3.69 43.03
CA ASN A 677 10.16 2.44 42.66
C ASN A 677 10.62 1.89 41.31
N GLU A 678 11.04 2.72 40.35
CA GLU A 678 11.61 2.29 39.08
C GLU A 678 12.96 1.62 39.28
N ARG A 679 13.84 2.20 40.10
CA ARG A 679 15.14 1.63 40.51
C ARG A 679 15.00 0.25 41.16
N ARG A 680 13.94 0.05 41.94
CA ARG A 680 13.64 -1.24 42.57
C ARG A 680 13.17 -2.28 41.57
N ASN A 681 12.37 -1.89 40.60
CA ASN A 681 11.86 -2.79 39.52
C ASN A 681 12.96 -3.17 38.53
N GLU A 682 13.87 -2.28 38.18
CA GLU A 682 15.04 -2.59 37.36
C GLU A 682 15.99 -3.57 38.04
N ARG A 683 16.27 -3.40 39.33
CA ARG A 683 17.07 -4.36 40.11
C ARG A 683 16.39 -5.72 40.24
N ALA A 684 15.07 -5.78 40.28
CA ALA A 684 14.30 -7.04 40.28
C ALA A 684 14.23 -7.71 38.90
N ALA A 685 14.26 -6.92 37.83
CA ALA A 685 14.25 -7.42 36.47
C ALA A 685 15.59 -7.99 35.98
N THR A 686 16.70 -7.42 36.46
CA THR A 686 18.05 -7.94 36.20
C THR A 686 18.36 -9.25 36.93
N GLY A 687 17.58 -9.60 37.98
CA GLY A 687 17.73 -10.82 38.76
C GLY A 687 16.86 -12.02 38.32
N LYS A 688 15.91 -11.86 37.41
CA LYS A 688 15.06 -12.96 36.91
C LYS A 688 14.75 -12.71 35.44
N GLY A 689 15.13 -13.65 34.58
CA GLY A 689 14.79 -13.62 33.15
C GLY A 689 13.28 -13.51 32.92
N LEU A 690 12.80 -12.28 32.86
CA LEU A 690 11.42 -11.96 32.54
C LEU A 690 11.23 -12.12 31.02
N LYS A 691 10.34 -13.02 30.64
CA LYS A 691 9.75 -13.06 29.29
C LYS A 691 9.18 -11.67 28.99
N PRO A 692 9.44 -11.09 27.81
CA PRO A 692 8.88 -9.79 27.45
C PRO A 692 7.36 -9.86 27.52
N ALA A 693 6.76 -8.92 28.25
CA ALA A 693 5.31 -8.74 28.23
C ALA A 693 4.87 -8.51 26.78
N LEU A 694 4.03 -9.39 26.29
CA LEU A 694 3.37 -9.26 25.00
C LEU A 694 2.53 -7.97 25.01
N THR A 695 3.02 -6.94 24.34
CA THR A 695 2.17 -5.80 23.97
C THR A 695 1.07 -6.32 23.05
N ARG A 696 -0.14 -6.40 23.56
CA ARG A 696 -1.33 -6.58 22.72
C ARG A 696 -1.34 -5.42 21.71
N HIS A 697 -1.08 -5.72 20.46
CA HIS A 697 -1.44 -4.83 19.38
C HIS A 697 -2.97 -4.83 19.33
N SER A 698 -3.56 -3.76 19.86
CA SER A 698 -4.97 -3.52 19.59
C SER A 698 -5.08 -3.25 18.09
N ASN A 699 -5.60 -4.22 17.35
CA ASN A 699 -6.24 -3.98 16.07
C ASN A 699 -7.15 -2.77 16.21
N ILE A 700 -7.32 -2.02 15.16
CA ILE A 700 -8.26 -0.91 15.06
C ILE A 700 -9.64 -1.43 15.49
N SER A 701 -9.88 -1.51 16.79
CA SER A 701 -11.22 -1.77 17.30
C SER A 701 -11.93 -0.44 17.27
N HIS A 702 -12.83 -0.29 16.31
CA HIS A 702 -13.92 0.67 16.42
C HIS A 702 -14.63 0.37 17.72
N GLN A 703 -14.43 1.20 18.74
CA GLN A 703 -15.32 1.22 19.89
C GLN A 703 -16.74 1.46 19.34
N ARG A 704 -17.56 0.44 19.46
CA ARG A 704 -19.01 0.55 19.27
C ARG A 704 -19.50 1.56 20.29
N GLY A 705 -19.90 2.74 19.85
CA GLY A 705 -20.73 3.64 20.62
C GLY A 705 -22.10 3.02 20.80
N ASN A 706 -22.34 2.34 21.91
CA ASN A 706 -23.67 2.09 22.38
C ASN A 706 -24.21 3.41 22.93
N GLY A 707 -24.96 4.11 22.11
CA GLY A 707 -25.83 5.21 22.55
C GLY A 707 -27.05 4.66 23.26
N ALA A 708 -27.00 4.63 24.58
CA ALA A 708 -28.19 4.66 25.38
C ALA A 708 -28.13 5.94 26.19
N GLY A 709 -29.10 6.83 25.92
CA GLY A 709 -29.21 8.09 26.61
C GLY A 709 -29.58 7.90 28.09
N ASN A 710 -28.92 8.66 28.94
CA ASN A 710 -29.53 9.10 30.20
C ASN A 710 -29.01 10.51 30.52
N LYS A 711 -29.95 11.39 30.80
CA LYS A 711 -29.76 12.77 31.24
C LYS A 711 -29.05 12.84 32.58
N PRO A 712 -28.22 13.84 32.82
CA PRO A 712 -27.71 14.10 34.16
C PRO A 712 -28.64 15.01 34.96
N THR A 713 -29.00 14.57 36.14
CA THR A 713 -29.52 15.45 37.22
C THR A 713 -28.35 15.78 38.14
N GLY A 714 -28.24 17.04 38.48
CA GLY A 714 -27.17 17.57 39.30
C GLY A 714 -27.27 17.23 40.78
N GLY A 715 -26.13 17.29 41.48
CA GLY A 715 -26.00 17.23 42.93
C GLY A 715 -24.58 17.40 43.37
N LYS A 716 -24.33 18.42 44.16
CA LYS A 716 -23.06 18.84 44.73
C LYS A 716 -22.56 17.89 45.88
N PRO A 717 -21.30 18.02 46.29
CA PRO A 717 -20.62 17.05 47.12
C PRO A 717 -20.72 17.32 48.63
N VAL A 718 -20.72 16.26 49.45
CA VAL A 718 -20.39 16.34 50.87
C VAL A 718 -19.54 15.11 51.22
N GLY A 719 -18.58 15.37 52.04
CA GLY A 719 -17.47 14.48 52.38
C GLY A 719 -17.65 13.52 53.56
N SER A 720 -16.65 12.74 53.73
CA SER A 720 -16.07 12.15 54.92
C SER A 720 -16.70 10.94 55.62
N GLN A 721 -15.78 10.02 55.86
CA GLN A 721 -15.56 9.15 57.01
C GLN A 721 -16.12 7.73 57.06
N LEU A 722 -15.17 6.81 57.02
CA LEU A 722 -14.93 5.64 57.89
C LEU A 722 -16.12 4.96 58.57
N GLN A 723 -16.32 3.67 58.39
CA GLN A 723 -16.02 2.65 59.41
C GLN A 723 -16.39 1.22 58.97
N LYS A 724 -15.66 0.28 59.60
CA LYS A 724 -15.69 -1.17 59.53
C LYS A 724 -17.02 -1.79 60.00
N GLY A 725 -17.28 -2.99 59.51
CA GLY A 725 -18.17 -3.90 60.21
C GLY A 725 -18.55 -5.16 59.47
N ALA A 726 -18.17 -6.29 59.97
CA ALA A 726 -18.38 -7.66 59.55
C ALA A 726 -19.82 -8.13 59.78
N GLY A 727 -20.27 -9.17 59.07
CA GLY A 727 -21.30 -10.02 59.61
C GLY A 727 -22.17 -10.79 58.60
N ASN A 728 -21.94 -12.06 58.54
CA ASN A 728 -22.73 -13.23 58.17
C ASN A 728 -24.22 -13.11 57.99
N GLY A 729 -24.74 -13.94 57.09
CA GLY A 729 -26.08 -14.50 57.22
C GLY A 729 -26.78 -14.89 55.92
N LYS A 730 -26.80 -16.16 55.58
CA LYS A 730 -27.86 -16.85 54.81
C LYS A 730 -28.97 -17.21 55.84
N PRO A 731 -30.23 -17.73 55.52
CA PRO A 731 -30.75 -18.33 54.30
C PRO A 731 -32.27 -18.15 54.00
N ALA A 732 -32.71 -18.85 52.94
CA ALA A 732 -34.07 -19.51 52.74
C ALA A 732 -35.26 -18.56 52.40
N ALA A 733 -36.27 -18.89 51.60
CA ALA A 733 -36.76 -20.05 50.86
C ALA A 733 -38.11 -19.68 50.22
N GLN A 734 -38.52 -20.55 49.28
CA GLN A 734 -39.97 -20.83 48.86
C GLN A 734 -40.65 -19.78 47.99
N GLY A 735 -41.43 -20.11 46.97
CA GLY A 735 -41.87 -21.40 46.46
C GLY A 735 -42.73 -21.21 45.22
N GLU A 736 -42.91 -22.28 44.52
CA GLU A 736 -44.11 -22.83 43.83
C GLU A 736 -44.65 -22.04 42.62
N GLY A 737 -45.02 -22.65 41.51
CA GLY A 737 -45.27 -24.01 41.16
C GLY A 737 -45.66 -24.17 39.70
N LYS A 738 -45.53 -25.42 39.27
CA LYS A 738 -46.35 -26.27 38.35
C LYS A 738 -46.60 -25.77 36.92
N SER A 739 -46.58 -26.57 35.89
CA SER A 739 -46.62 -28.05 35.72
C SER A 739 -46.42 -28.42 34.27
N ALA A 740 -45.86 -29.60 34.07
CA ALA A 740 -46.21 -30.74 33.23
C ALA A 740 -45.98 -30.58 31.73
N GLY A 741 -45.48 -31.56 31.03
CA GLY A 741 -45.18 -32.99 31.27
C GLY A 741 -44.53 -33.62 30.04
N GLN A 742 -43.77 -34.67 30.32
CA GLN A 742 -43.75 -36.00 29.72
C GLN A 742 -43.36 -36.09 28.22
N ASN A 743 -42.54 -37.01 27.74
CA ASN A 743 -41.94 -38.24 28.27
C ASN A 743 -40.84 -38.71 27.32
N ALA A 744 -39.80 -39.20 27.85
CA ALA A 744 -39.22 -40.54 27.85
C ALA A 744 -38.53 -40.97 26.51
N GLY A 745 -37.41 -41.57 26.52
CA GLY A 745 -36.70 -42.55 27.23
C GLY A 745 -35.30 -42.78 26.75
N LYS A 746 -34.45 -43.00 27.66
CA LYS A 746 -33.51 -44.11 27.96
C LYS A 746 -32.85 -44.78 26.74
N SER A 747 -31.52 -44.93 26.65
CA SER A 747 -30.66 -45.72 27.56
C SER A 747 -29.16 -45.55 27.19
N LYS A 748 -28.33 -45.49 28.21
CA LYS A 748 -26.93 -45.93 28.23
C LYS A 748 -26.94 -47.38 28.74
N PRO A 749 -25.85 -48.20 28.74
CA PRO A 749 -24.48 -47.86 29.08
C PRO A 749 -23.35 -48.71 28.44
N ALA A 750 -22.12 -48.26 28.71
CA ALA A 750 -20.94 -49.00 29.17
C ALA A 750 -20.08 -49.83 28.22
N GLY A 751 -18.77 -49.59 28.35
CA GLY A 751 -17.79 -50.63 28.39
C GLY A 751 -16.39 -50.26 27.82
N LYS A 752 -15.51 -49.76 28.70
CA LYS A 752 -14.07 -49.98 28.53
C LYS A 752 -13.73 -51.42 28.96
N PRO A 753 -12.63 -52.04 28.45
CA PRO A 753 -11.42 -52.00 29.25
C PRO A 753 -10.09 -51.88 28.48
N ALA A 754 -9.08 -51.48 29.25
CA ALA A 754 -7.67 -51.45 28.96
C ALA A 754 -7.02 -52.82 28.99
N HIS A 755 -5.89 -52.98 28.27
CA HIS A 755 -4.72 -53.75 28.66
C HIS A 755 -3.50 -53.34 27.84
N LYS A 756 -2.54 -52.77 28.47
CA LYS A 756 -1.21 -53.14 28.97
C LYS A 756 -0.41 -54.08 28.07
N GLY A 757 0.74 -53.57 27.63
CA GLY A 757 1.94 -54.30 27.96
C GLY A 757 2.93 -54.58 26.85
N LYS A 758 4.12 -54.01 27.06
CA LYS A 758 5.48 -54.51 26.93
C LYS A 758 6.30 -54.23 25.67
N THR A 759 7.25 -53.33 25.86
CA THR A 759 8.60 -53.40 25.27
C THR A 759 9.32 -54.69 25.65
N PRO A 760 10.29 -55.22 24.88
CA PRO A 760 11.65 -54.84 25.19
C PRO A 760 12.67 -54.72 24.04
N THR A 761 13.63 -53.80 24.28
CA THR A 761 15.09 -53.91 24.29
C THR A 761 15.89 -54.40 23.08
N ARG A 762 16.73 -53.47 22.62
CA ARG A 762 18.21 -53.52 22.64
C ARG A 762 18.97 -54.36 21.61
N ALA A 763 19.88 -53.70 21.01
CA ALA A 763 21.30 -53.82 20.72
C ALA A 763 21.59 -53.63 19.23
N GLY A 764 22.61 -53.01 18.76
CA GLY A 764 23.80 -52.42 19.33
C GLY A 764 24.70 -51.98 18.18
N SER A 765 25.43 -50.92 18.45
CA SER A 765 26.83 -50.67 18.09
C SER A 765 27.30 -50.96 16.65
N ALA A 766 27.88 -50.04 15.93
CA ALA A 766 29.26 -49.58 16.10
C ALA A 766 29.65 -48.52 15.06
N LYS A 767 30.29 -47.49 15.47
CA LYS A 767 31.37 -46.76 14.74
C LYS A 767 32.66 -47.56 14.97
N PRO A 768 33.70 -47.46 14.20
CA PRO A 768 34.52 -46.29 13.85
C PRO A 768 35.10 -46.33 12.42
N GLY A 769 35.75 -45.40 11.85
CA GLY A 769 36.77 -44.48 12.21
C GLY A 769 37.67 -44.17 11.01
N ALA A 770 38.23 -42.99 11.11
CA ALA A 770 39.58 -42.58 10.67
C ALA A 770 39.89 -42.33 9.18
N LYS A 771 40.30 -41.04 9.01
CA LYS A 771 41.21 -40.58 7.94
C LYS A 771 42.50 -41.35 7.87
N PRO A 772 43.25 -41.30 6.73
CA PRO A 772 44.37 -40.36 6.79
C PRO A 772 44.65 -39.54 5.52
N ALA A 773 45.39 -38.47 5.80
CA ALA A 773 46.02 -37.55 4.87
C ALA A 773 47.33 -38.16 4.26
N THR A 774 47.78 -37.63 3.14
CA THR A 774 49.16 -37.19 2.85
C THR A 774 49.31 -36.74 1.39
N GLN A 775 49.78 -35.48 1.24
CA GLN A 775 51.03 -35.04 0.60
C GLN A 775 51.15 -35.45 -0.88
N GLY A 776 51.53 -34.64 -1.79
CA GLY A 776 52.35 -33.46 -1.88
C GLY A 776 52.84 -33.34 -3.31
N GLY A 777 53.26 -32.17 -3.69
CA GLY A 777 54.19 -32.05 -4.84
C GLY A 777 53.89 -31.00 -5.90
N LYS A 778 54.36 -29.78 -5.68
CA LYS A 778 54.78 -28.86 -6.73
C LYS A 778 56.13 -29.36 -7.27
N PRO A 779 56.57 -29.04 -8.50
CA PRO A 779 57.30 -27.81 -8.79
C PRO A 779 57.08 -27.21 -10.21
N ALA A 780 57.08 -25.94 -10.28
CA ALA A 780 57.98 -24.91 -10.79
C ALA A 780 58.50 -25.00 -12.24
N ALA A 781 58.15 -23.99 -13.02
CA ALA A 781 58.95 -22.92 -13.63
C ALA A 781 59.34 -22.97 -15.11
N LYS A 782 59.35 -21.78 -15.71
CA LYS A 782 60.00 -21.22 -16.90
C LYS A 782 59.23 -21.42 -18.22
N GLY A 783 59.08 -20.47 -19.08
CA GLY A 783 59.52 -19.07 -19.23
C GLY A 783 59.47 -18.70 -20.68
N ASN A 784 59.28 -17.41 -20.98
CA ASN A 784 59.54 -16.70 -22.23
C ASN A 784 58.70 -17.06 -23.48
N GLY A 785 58.17 -16.15 -24.19
CA GLY A 785 58.43 -14.74 -24.48
C GLY A 785 57.81 -14.33 -25.81
N THR A 786 57.43 -13.09 -25.85
CA THR A 786 57.51 -12.17 -27.01
C THR A 786 56.53 -12.28 -28.21
N LYS A 787 55.80 -11.17 -28.35
CA LYS A 787 55.60 -10.26 -29.49
C LYS A 787 54.22 -10.21 -30.16
N ARG A 788 53.63 -9.01 -30.00
CA ARG A 788 52.71 -8.34 -30.95
C ARG A 788 53.34 -8.21 -32.36
N PRO A 789 52.61 -7.97 -33.44
CA PRO A 789 51.77 -6.78 -33.58
C PRO A 789 50.45 -6.92 -34.40
N ALA A 790 49.57 -6.04 -34.16
CA ALA A 790 48.75 -5.12 -34.94
C ALA A 790 48.27 -5.52 -36.36
N ARG A 791 46.93 -5.54 -36.50
CA ARG A 791 46.20 -4.66 -37.40
C ARG A 791 44.77 -4.56 -36.88
#